data_74aac75c752abedb9b35325da35129d3
#
_entry.id   74aac75c752abedb9b35325da35129d3
#
_cell.length_a   1.000
_cell.length_b   1.000
_cell.length_c   1.000
_cell.angle_alpha   90.00
_cell.angle_beta   90.00
_cell.angle_gamma   90.00
#
_symmetry.space_group_name_H-M   'P 1'
#
loop_
_entity.id
_entity.type
_entity.pdbx_description
1 polymer ?
#
loop_
_entity_poly.entity_id
_entity_poly.type
_entity_poly.pdbx_seq_one_letter_code
_entity_poly.pdbx_strand_id
1 'polypeptide(L)'
;MRTFLALILALVSIPTAAQSEDGPRPGKILSPYFLVDGATPGIESFPLKSTNVVANISGVIADVTVTQIYENRGATPVHAKYVFPGSTRAAVHGMRIRVRDKAVVAKIKEREKAAQEFAEAKAAGKNAALLEQQRPNVFTMAVANIMPGDGVEVQLTYSEMLVPEQGIYQFVYPTVVGPRYSNTPEAAAPEDSKWVKSPYLHEGQSSPAGFSIRVNVSTGVPLSELRSPSHEPTITWEGLSLAHVSLDKDAGDRDFILDYRLSGKQIQSGLMIFESERENFFLLTVQPAERIAARDIPPREYIFVLDVSGSMHGFPLDTAKQVLENLVRKLKPTDTFNVVLFSGGSRVLSPVSVAANPQNIARALAVIAGETGGGGTELEAALRTAIQIPRSSFVSRTVVVVTDGYIAEEKGAFTLINENLNNTNFFAFGIGGSVNRYLIEGIARAGQGEPFVVTGPKEAGEAGERFRDYIESPVLTNVRVSYRGFDAYDVEPGAQPDLFADRPVVLFGKWRGPKQGEIEVTGRTATGTFSKVFDIKESLNRPEHTALPQLWARSRIARLSDFNFSRDDAEAIREVTSLGLTYSLLTRHTSFIAVLEEVRNPSGQGADVDQPLPLPDGVSDLAVGYGSGAEPGFWILLFGAAALLLIAARRRVRTC
;
A
#
# COMPACT_ATOMS: atom_id res chain seq x y z
N MET A 1 16.44 66.41 -36.24
CA MET A 1 15.46 65.70 -37.09
C MET A 1 15.19 64.34 -36.46
N ARG A 2 13.98 64.18 -36.03
CA ARG A 2 13.50 63.00 -35.27
C ARG A 2 13.30 61.81 -36.21
N THR A 3 13.81 60.63 -35.86
CA THR A 3 13.36 59.38 -36.47
C THR A 3 13.09 58.35 -35.37
N PHE A 4 11.82 58.01 -35.25
CA PHE A 4 11.24 56.99 -34.42
C PHE A 4 11.79 55.61 -34.74
N LEU A 5 12.22 54.87 -33.72
CA LEU A 5 12.45 53.44 -33.80
C LEU A 5 11.26 52.73 -33.18
N ALA A 6 10.35 52.20 -33.99
CA ALA A 6 9.24 51.39 -33.56
C ALA A 6 9.75 50.00 -33.17
N LEU A 7 9.60 49.65 -31.90
CA LEU A 7 9.84 48.31 -31.39
C LEU A 7 8.58 47.48 -31.63
N ILE A 8 8.61 46.59 -32.62
CA ILE A 8 7.55 45.62 -32.84
C ILE A 8 7.68 44.52 -31.78
N LEU A 9 6.80 44.56 -30.77
CA LEU A 9 6.59 43.48 -29.84
C LEU A 9 5.68 42.45 -30.54
N ALA A 10 6.28 41.39 -31.10
CA ALA A 10 5.53 40.25 -31.56
C ALA A 10 5.04 39.46 -30.32
N LEU A 11 3.77 39.63 -29.94
CA LEU A 11 3.06 38.74 -29.03
C LEU A 11 2.95 37.39 -29.75
N VAL A 12 3.79 36.45 -29.35
CA VAL A 12 3.58 35.03 -29.66
C VAL A 12 2.43 34.56 -28.73
N SER A 13 1.25 34.51 -29.30
CA SER A 13 0.10 33.84 -28.65
C SER A 13 0.40 32.36 -28.65
N ILE A 14 0.83 31.85 -27.50
CA ILE A 14 0.85 30.40 -27.24
C ILE A 14 -0.61 30.00 -27.08
N PRO A 15 -1.16 29.09 -27.89
CA PRO A 15 -2.46 28.55 -27.62
C PRO A 15 -2.38 27.76 -26.30
N THR A 16 -3.01 28.28 -25.26
CA THR A 16 -3.34 27.49 -24.07
C THR A 16 -4.34 26.43 -24.55
N ALA A 17 -3.84 25.23 -24.83
CA ALA A 17 -4.69 24.06 -24.92
C ALA A 17 -5.42 23.97 -23.57
N ALA A 18 -6.73 24.19 -23.58
CA ALA A 18 -7.58 23.84 -22.48
C ALA A 18 -7.45 22.32 -22.30
N GLN A 19 -6.67 21.92 -21.30
CA GLN A 19 -6.70 20.55 -20.83
C GLN A 19 -8.11 20.31 -20.28
N SER A 20 -8.79 19.36 -20.92
CA SER A 20 -10.03 18.81 -20.40
C SER A 20 -9.75 18.29 -18.99
N GLU A 21 -10.50 18.76 -18.00
CA GLU A 21 -10.43 18.34 -16.59
C GLU A 21 -11.01 16.93 -16.35
N ASP A 22 -10.94 16.04 -17.34
CA ASP A 22 -11.20 14.61 -17.19
C ASP A 22 -9.89 13.81 -17.23
N GLY A 23 -8.92 14.21 -16.40
CA GLY A 23 -7.81 13.34 -16.04
C GLY A 23 -8.32 12.20 -15.17
N PRO A 24 -7.85 10.96 -15.36
CA PRO A 24 -8.21 9.86 -14.48
C PRO A 24 -7.91 10.29 -13.04
N ARG A 25 -8.88 10.10 -12.14
CA ARG A 25 -8.70 10.30 -10.70
C ARG A 25 -7.40 9.59 -10.30
N PRO A 26 -6.49 10.17 -9.52
CA PRO A 26 -5.28 9.50 -9.11
C PRO A 26 -5.69 8.25 -8.33
N GLY A 27 -5.76 7.13 -9.03
CA GLY A 27 -5.90 5.82 -8.43
C GLY A 27 -4.74 5.65 -7.46
N LYS A 28 -4.96 5.02 -6.31
CA LYS A 28 -3.90 4.65 -5.39
C LYS A 28 -2.85 3.86 -6.18
N ILE A 29 -1.76 4.51 -6.56
CA ILE A 29 -0.65 3.83 -7.20
C ILE A 29 0.01 2.99 -6.10
N LEU A 30 -0.32 1.71 -6.04
CA LEU A 30 0.34 0.74 -5.17
C LEU A 30 1.75 0.40 -5.67
N SER A 31 2.08 0.88 -6.86
CA SER A 31 3.37 0.65 -7.49
C SER A 31 4.50 1.29 -6.68
N PRO A 32 5.56 0.55 -6.37
CA PRO A 32 6.74 1.09 -5.74
C PRO A 32 7.47 2.04 -6.70
N TYR A 33 8.24 2.97 -6.14
CA TYR A 33 9.04 3.92 -6.89
C TYR A 33 10.51 3.54 -6.83
N PHE A 34 11.25 3.73 -7.93
CA PHE A 34 12.68 3.45 -8.03
C PHE A 34 13.51 4.68 -8.33
N LEU A 35 14.78 4.63 -7.92
CA LEU A 35 15.79 5.59 -8.32
C LEU A 35 16.28 5.24 -9.74
N VAL A 36 16.29 6.22 -10.63
CA VAL A 36 16.80 6.07 -12.00
C VAL A 36 18.13 6.82 -12.11
N ASP A 37 19.16 6.11 -12.52
CA ASP A 37 20.44 6.70 -12.94
C ASP A 37 20.46 6.79 -14.46
N GLY A 38 20.91 7.91 -15.01
CA GLY A 38 20.87 8.24 -16.45
C GLY A 38 21.82 7.43 -17.34
N ALA A 39 21.72 6.10 -17.31
CA ALA A 39 22.50 5.23 -18.19
C ALA A 39 21.69 4.83 -19.44
N THR A 40 22.28 5.00 -20.59
CA THR A 40 21.70 4.60 -21.88
C THR A 40 21.61 3.07 -21.97
N PRO A 41 20.45 2.47 -22.17
CA PRO A 41 20.33 1.01 -22.28
C PRO A 41 20.88 0.52 -23.62
N GLY A 42 21.77 -0.47 -23.59
CA GLY A 42 22.02 -1.31 -24.75
C GLY A 42 20.85 -2.28 -24.95
N ILE A 43 20.02 -2.05 -25.94
CA ILE A 43 18.70 -2.71 -26.15
C ILE A 43 18.84 -4.14 -26.72
N GLU A 44 19.93 -4.86 -26.59
CA GLU A 44 20.16 -6.04 -27.44
C GLU A 44 19.51 -7.36 -27.00
N SER A 45 18.97 -7.53 -25.80
CA SER A 45 18.15 -8.72 -25.51
C SER A 45 17.33 -8.63 -24.23
N PHE A 46 16.03 -8.44 -24.35
CA PHE A 46 15.09 -8.56 -23.25
C PHE A 46 14.74 -10.03 -22.99
N PRO A 47 15.16 -10.62 -21.88
CA PRO A 47 14.90 -12.03 -21.62
C PRO A 47 13.43 -12.33 -21.28
N LEU A 48 12.69 -11.41 -20.66
CA LEU A 48 11.26 -11.62 -20.34
C LEU A 48 10.40 -11.55 -21.61
N LYS A 49 9.60 -12.59 -21.85
CA LYS A 49 8.72 -12.73 -23.02
C LYS A 49 7.25 -12.56 -22.70
N SER A 50 6.82 -13.08 -21.55
CA SER A 50 5.44 -12.94 -21.14
C SER A 50 5.29 -13.03 -19.63
N THR A 51 4.25 -12.34 -19.12
CA THR A 51 3.71 -12.50 -17.77
C THR A 51 2.27 -12.93 -17.90
N ASN A 52 1.93 -14.11 -17.39
CA ASN A 52 0.57 -14.63 -17.37
C ASN A 52 0.11 -14.75 -15.92
N VAL A 53 -1.03 -14.19 -15.60
CA VAL A 53 -1.59 -14.16 -14.25
C VAL A 53 -2.91 -14.92 -14.21
N VAL A 54 -3.05 -15.80 -13.23
CA VAL A 54 -4.33 -16.43 -12.90
C VAL A 54 -4.65 -16.12 -11.45
N ALA A 55 -5.74 -15.43 -11.20
CA ALA A 55 -6.23 -15.12 -9.86
C ALA A 55 -7.55 -15.83 -9.61
N ASN A 56 -7.67 -16.51 -8.47
CA ASN A 56 -8.91 -17.11 -7.99
C ASN A 56 -9.37 -16.37 -6.75
N ILE A 57 -10.45 -15.63 -6.86
CA ILE A 57 -11.03 -14.87 -5.76
C ILE A 57 -12.14 -15.71 -5.15
N SER A 58 -11.95 -16.12 -3.89
CA SER A 58 -12.92 -16.86 -3.08
C SER A 58 -13.38 -15.98 -1.92
N GLY A 59 -14.57 -15.39 -2.06
CA GLY A 59 -15.08 -14.41 -1.09
C GLY A 59 -14.20 -13.16 -1.05
N VAL A 60 -13.35 -13.06 -0.03
CA VAL A 60 -12.43 -11.95 0.22
C VAL A 60 -10.96 -12.34 0.06
N ILE A 61 -10.67 -13.58 -0.33
CA ILE A 61 -9.31 -14.10 -0.51
C ILE A 61 -9.03 -14.22 -2.00
N ALA A 62 -7.91 -13.68 -2.45
CA ALA A 62 -7.39 -13.86 -3.79
C ALA A 62 -6.15 -14.76 -3.74
N ASP A 63 -6.20 -15.90 -4.43
CA ASP A 63 -5.07 -16.79 -4.66
C ASP A 63 -4.55 -16.56 -6.07
N VAL A 64 -3.30 -16.13 -6.19
CA VAL A 64 -2.72 -15.66 -7.44
C VAL A 64 -1.52 -16.49 -7.83
N THR A 65 -1.53 -16.92 -9.08
CA THR A 65 -0.41 -17.60 -9.74
C THR A 65 0.10 -16.71 -10.86
N VAL A 66 1.36 -16.32 -10.78
CA VAL A 66 2.07 -15.53 -11.79
C VAL A 66 3.06 -16.43 -12.50
N THR A 67 2.95 -16.55 -13.80
CA THR A 67 3.89 -17.32 -14.64
C THR A 67 4.63 -16.37 -15.56
N GLN A 68 5.95 -16.30 -15.42
CA GLN A 68 6.85 -15.50 -16.24
C GLN A 68 7.70 -16.42 -17.12
N ILE A 69 7.81 -16.07 -18.39
CA ILE A 69 8.61 -16.82 -19.37
C ILE A 69 9.76 -15.94 -19.81
N TYR A 70 10.97 -16.44 -19.61
CA TYR A 70 12.22 -15.84 -20.03
C TYR A 70 12.82 -16.65 -21.17
N GLU A 71 13.44 -15.98 -22.16
CA GLU A 71 14.08 -16.62 -23.30
C GLU A 71 15.39 -15.91 -23.62
N ASN A 72 16.46 -16.70 -23.78
CA ASN A 72 17.73 -16.17 -24.26
C ASN A 72 17.86 -16.42 -25.78
N ARG A 73 17.64 -15.40 -26.58
CA ARG A 73 17.83 -15.44 -28.04
C ARG A 73 19.23 -15.04 -28.50
N GLY A 74 20.07 -14.64 -27.55
CA GLY A 74 21.46 -14.28 -27.80
C GLY A 74 22.36 -15.46 -28.06
N ALA A 75 23.64 -15.20 -28.33
CA ALA A 75 24.65 -16.21 -28.58
C ALA A 75 25.46 -16.61 -27.33
N THR A 76 25.28 -15.91 -26.21
CA THR A 76 26.01 -16.10 -24.95
C THR A 76 25.05 -16.41 -23.80
N PRO A 77 25.49 -17.13 -22.75
CA PRO A 77 24.70 -17.31 -21.55
C PRO A 77 24.41 -15.95 -20.89
N VAL A 78 23.19 -15.80 -20.33
CA VAL A 78 22.79 -14.59 -19.60
C VAL A 78 22.33 -14.91 -18.17
N HIS A 79 22.51 -13.95 -17.30
CA HIS A 79 21.94 -13.90 -15.95
C HIS A 79 20.94 -12.76 -15.93
N ALA A 80 19.67 -13.08 -15.81
CA ALA A 80 18.60 -12.10 -15.83
C ALA A 80 18.26 -11.64 -14.41
N LYS A 81 18.07 -10.34 -14.24
CA LYS A 81 17.49 -9.76 -13.04
C LYS A 81 16.24 -8.97 -13.43
N TYR A 82 15.15 -9.24 -12.72
CA TYR A 82 13.88 -8.59 -12.93
C TYR A 82 13.32 -8.08 -11.60
N VAL A 83 12.93 -6.83 -11.58
CA VAL A 83 12.28 -6.20 -10.44
C VAL A 83 10.79 -6.04 -10.78
N PHE A 84 9.92 -6.44 -9.88
CA PHE A 84 8.49 -6.34 -10.11
C PHE A 84 7.75 -5.91 -8.85
N PRO A 85 6.63 -5.19 -9.02
CA PRO A 85 5.79 -4.78 -7.91
C PRO A 85 4.91 -5.94 -7.43
N GLY A 86 4.44 -5.85 -6.20
CA GLY A 86 3.45 -6.73 -5.64
C GLY A 86 2.58 -6.02 -4.62
N SER A 87 1.48 -6.63 -4.23
CA SER A 87 0.65 -6.12 -3.15
C SER A 87 1.40 -6.14 -1.82
N THR A 88 1.28 -5.09 -1.02
CA THR A 88 1.79 -5.07 0.37
C THR A 88 1.11 -6.10 1.27
N ARG A 89 -0.05 -6.61 0.86
CA ARG A 89 -0.83 -7.62 1.55
C ARG A 89 -0.49 -9.04 1.10
N ALA A 90 0.25 -9.19 -0.01
CA ALA A 90 0.59 -10.48 -0.58
C ALA A 90 1.42 -11.34 0.38
N ALA A 91 0.94 -12.54 0.63
CA ALA A 91 1.67 -13.64 1.26
C ALA A 91 2.27 -14.50 0.14
N VAL A 92 3.50 -14.21 -0.29
CA VAL A 92 4.19 -14.99 -1.32
C VAL A 92 4.70 -16.27 -0.68
N HIS A 93 4.13 -17.43 -1.08
CA HIS A 93 4.33 -18.72 -0.41
C HIS A 93 4.81 -19.84 -1.33
N GLY A 94 5.01 -19.57 -2.62
CA GLY A 94 5.50 -20.58 -3.54
C GLY A 94 6.27 -19.99 -4.71
N MET A 95 7.32 -20.72 -5.13
CA MET A 95 8.05 -20.48 -6.36
C MET A 95 8.43 -21.81 -7.00
N ARG A 96 8.30 -21.91 -8.31
CA ARG A 96 8.74 -23.04 -9.12
C ARG A 96 9.48 -22.51 -10.34
N ILE A 97 10.58 -23.17 -10.70
CA ILE A 97 11.28 -22.90 -11.95
C ILE A 97 11.19 -24.13 -12.85
N ARG A 98 11.00 -23.91 -14.14
CA ARG A 98 11.10 -24.95 -15.18
C ARG A 98 12.04 -24.47 -16.28
N VAL A 99 13.01 -25.29 -16.60
CA VAL A 99 13.93 -25.10 -17.72
C VAL A 99 13.83 -26.32 -18.63
N ARG A 100 13.32 -26.11 -19.84
CA ARG A 100 12.98 -27.22 -20.77
C ARG A 100 11.98 -28.20 -20.11
N ASP A 101 12.38 -29.45 -19.94
CA ASP A 101 11.60 -30.54 -19.34
C ASP A 101 11.79 -30.70 -17.82
N LYS A 102 12.78 -30.01 -17.24
CA LYS A 102 13.10 -30.12 -15.81
C LYS A 102 12.44 -29.02 -15.01
N ALA A 103 11.76 -29.39 -13.93
CA ALA A 103 11.10 -28.47 -13.01
C ALA A 103 11.57 -28.72 -11.58
N VAL A 104 11.80 -27.64 -10.84
CA VAL A 104 12.17 -27.62 -9.41
C VAL A 104 11.26 -26.70 -8.65
N VAL A 105 10.73 -27.18 -7.52
CA VAL A 105 10.05 -26.35 -6.54
C VAL A 105 11.12 -25.69 -5.65
N ALA A 106 11.05 -24.38 -5.51
CA ALA A 106 11.98 -23.64 -4.69
C ALA A 106 11.81 -23.96 -3.21
N LYS A 107 12.89 -23.83 -2.47
CA LYS A 107 12.92 -23.96 -1.01
C LYS A 107 13.01 -22.56 -0.40
N ILE A 108 12.26 -22.34 0.65
CA ILE A 108 12.43 -21.15 1.48
C ILE A 108 13.64 -21.31 2.39
N LYS A 109 14.48 -20.29 2.47
CA LYS A 109 15.66 -20.25 3.33
C LYS A 109 15.83 -18.85 3.92
N GLU A 110 16.65 -18.74 4.96
CA GLU A 110 17.12 -17.44 5.41
C GLU A 110 17.78 -16.71 4.24
N ARG A 111 17.55 -15.40 4.15
CA ARG A 111 17.93 -14.57 3.00
C ARG A 111 19.41 -14.73 2.61
N GLU A 112 20.30 -14.60 3.58
CA GLU A 112 21.75 -14.69 3.33
C GLU A 112 22.16 -16.08 2.82
N LYS A 113 21.60 -17.15 3.40
CA LYS A 113 21.85 -18.53 2.96
C LYS A 113 21.33 -18.78 1.55
N ALA A 114 20.17 -18.24 1.21
CA ALA A 114 19.61 -18.36 -0.14
C ALA A 114 20.48 -17.60 -1.17
N ALA A 115 20.92 -16.39 -0.84
CA ALA A 115 21.78 -15.60 -1.70
C ALA A 115 23.15 -16.27 -1.93
N GLN A 116 23.73 -16.84 -0.88
CA GLN A 116 24.98 -17.59 -0.99
C GLN A 116 24.81 -18.81 -1.91
N GLU A 117 23.78 -19.64 -1.70
CA GLU A 117 23.50 -20.82 -2.54
C GLU A 117 23.26 -20.45 -4.00
N PHE A 118 22.57 -19.31 -4.25
CA PHE A 118 22.39 -18.79 -5.59
C PHE A 118 23.74 -18.41 -6.24
N ALA A 119 24.60 -17.70 -5.52
CA ALA A 119 25.91 -17.31 -6.02
C ALA A 119 26.80 -18.53 -6.34
N GLU A 120 26.81 -19.54 -5.46
CA GLU A 120 27.51 -20.79 -5.68
C GLU A 120 26.98 -21.57 -6.91
N ALA A 121 25.65 -21.66 -7.04
CA ALA A 121 25.03 -22.32 -8.19
C ALA A 121 25.30 -21.56 -9.51
N LYS A 122 25.25 -20.21 -9.49
CA LYS A 122 25.60 -19.34 -10.62
C LYS A 122 27.03 -19.59 -11.06
N ALA A 123 27.98 -19.58 -10.12
CA ALA A 123 29.40 -19.82 -10.40
C ALA A 123 29.69 -21.26 -10.89
N ALA A 124 28.96 -22.24 -10.36
CA ALA A 124 29.05 -23.64 -10.81
C ALA A 124 28.37 -23.91 -12.17
N GLY A 125 27.82 -22.88 -12.82
CA GLY A 125 27.17 -23.04 -14.13
C GLY A 125 25.82 -23.75 -14.12
N LYS A 126 25.19 -23.87 -12.94
CA LYS A 126 23.84 -24.43 -12.77
C LYS A 126 22.75 -23.37 -13.03
N ASN A 127 21.62 -23.80 -13.59
CA ASN A 127 20.45 -22.92 -13.60
C ASN A 127 19.93 -22.74 -12.16
N ALA A 128 19.77 -21.50 -11.76
CA ALA A 128 19.24 -21.17 -10.43
C ALA A 128 18.31 -19.96 -10.51
N ALA A 129 17.32 -19.90 -9.61
CA ALA A 129 16.47 -18.73 -9.43
C ALA A 129 16.39 -18.34 -7.96
N LEU A 130 16.53 -17.06 -7.68
CA LEU A 130 16.44 -16.45 -6.35
C LEU A 130 15.34 -15.38 -6.37
N LEU A 131 14.39 -15.50 -5.44
CA LEU A 131 13.36 -14.49 -5.21
C LEU A 131 13.55 -13.86 -3.84
N GLU A 132 13.66 -12.54 -3.83
CA GLU A 132 13.86 -11.74 -2.63
C GLU A 132 12.81 -10.65 -2.52
N GLN A 133 12.43 -10.32 -1.29
CA GLN A 133 11.65 -9.13 -0.98
C GLN A 133 12.58 -7.99 -0.57
N GLN A 134 12.54 -6.90 -1.31
CA GLN A 134 13.34 -5.70 -1.03
C GLN A 134 12.57 -4.69 -0.17
N ARG A 135 11.27 -4.58 -0.44
CA ARG A 135 10.28 -3.81 0.34
C ARG A 135 8.98 -4.62 0.42
N PRO A 136 8.04 -4.27 1.27
CA PRO A 136 6.77 -5.00 1.36
C PRO A 136 6.04 -5.20 0.04
N ASN A 137 6.27 -4.31 -0.93
CA ASN A 137 5.65 -4.32 -2.26
C ASN A 137 6.66 -4.38 -3.42
N VAL A 138 7.93 -4.71 -3.16
CA VAL A 138 8.97 -4.79 -4.20
C VAL A 138 9.72 -6.10 -4.10
N PHE A 139 9.74 -6.82 -5.20
CA PHE A 139 10.37 -8.13 -5.32
C PHE A 139 11.43 -8.11 -6.41
N THR A 140 12.50 -8.86 -6.18
CA THR A 140 13.57 -9.08 -7.16
C THR A 140 13.68 -10.56 -7.48
N MET A 141 13.56 -10.89 -8.76
CA MET A 141 13.82 -12.21 -9.29
C MET A 141 15.16 -12.21 -10.03
N ALA A 142 16.08 -13.06 -9.61
CA ALA A 142 17.32 -13.32 -10.32
C ALA A 142 17.30 -14.74 -10.89
N VAL A 143 17.64 -14.90 -12.17
CA VAL A 143 17.74 -16.19 -12.84
C VAL A 143 19.11 -16.33 -13.48
N ALA A 144 19.86 -17.36 -13.09
CA ALA A 144 21.23 -17.56 -13.53
C ALA A 144 21.35 -18.62 -14.63
N ASN A 145 22.36 -18.45 -15.50
CA ASN A 145 22.80 -19.40 -16.53
C ASN A 145 21.71 -19.79 -17.55
N ILE A 146 20.97 -18.80 -18.05
CA ILE A 146 20.03 -18.99 -19.17
C ILE A 146 20.87 -19.16 -20.45
N MET A 147 20.96 -20.37 -20.96
CA MET A 147 21.77 -20.69 -22.14
C MET A 147 21.09 -20.16 -23.42
N PRO A 148 21.87 -19.93 -24.51
CA PRO A 148 21.30 -19.64 -25.81
C PRO A 148 20.22 -20.65 -26.22
N GLY A 149 19.05 -20.16 -26.61
CA GLY A 149 17.89 -20.97 -26.98
C GLY A 149 17.11 -21.59 -25.82
N ASP A 150 17.46 -21.29 -24.57
CA ASP A 150 16.66 -21.74 -23.41
C ASP A 150 15.43 -20.86 -23.19
N GLY A 151 14.30 -21.54 -22.92
CA GLY A 151 13.15 -21.00 -22.27
C GLY A 151 13.15 -21.35 -20.78
N VAL A 152 13.04 -20.35 -19.91
CA VAL A 152 12.91 -20.52 -18.46
C VAL A 152 11.54 -20.01 -18.04
N GLU A 153 10.75 -20.89 -17.45
CA GLU A 153 9.46 -20.54 -16.83
C GLU A 153 9.65 -20.40 -15.32
N VAL A 154 9.26 -19.27 -14.79
CA VAL A 154 9.20 -19.04 -13.34
C VAL A 154 7.75 -18.85 -12.96
N GLN A 155 7.26 -19.65 -12.04
CA GLN A 155 5.92 -19.56 -11.49
C GLN A 155 5.99 -19.15 -10.03
N LEU A 156 5.24 -18.09 -9.67
CA LEU A 156 5.09 -17.58 -8.31
C LEU A 156 3.65 -17.79 -7.86
N THR A 157 3.47 -18.13 -6.58
CA THR A 157 2.15 -18.21 -5.96
C THR A 157 2.10 -17.33 -4.72
N TYR A 158 1.03 -16.56 -4.61
CA TYR A 158 0.75 -15.79 -3.41
C TYR A 158 -0.75 -15.72 -3.13
N SER A 159 -1.08 -15.50 -1.87
CA SER A 159 -2.46 -15.23 -1.45
C SER A 159 -2.54 -13.85 -0.82
N GLU A 160 -3.64 -13.16 -1.04
CA GLU A 160 -3.91 -11.88 -0.36
C GLU A 160 -5.37 -11.79 0.06
N MET A 161 -5.59 -11.02 1.13
CA MET A 161 -6.92 -10.66 1.57
C MET A 161 -7.31 -9.31 0.98
N LEU A 162 -8.45 -9.29 0.31
CA LEU A 162 -9.05 -8.08 -0.25
C LEU A 162 -9.89 -7.41 0.85
N VAL A 163 -9.52 -6.19 1.19
CA VAL A 163 -10.25 -5.37 2.16
C VAL A 163 -11.03 -4.31 1.38
N PRO A 164 -12.34 -4.22 1.56
CA PRO A 164 -13.13 -3.25 0.82
C PRO A 164 -12.86 -1.82 1.28
N GLU A 165 -12.96 -0.90 0.34
CA GLU A 165 -13.00 0.54 0.57
C GLU A 165 -14.33 1.05 0.05
N GLN A 166 -15.11 1.73 0.89
CA GLN A 166 -16.47 2.19 0.55
C GLN A 166 -17.37 1.06 0.01
N GLY A 167 -17.24 -0.14 0.60
CA GLY A 167 -18.00 -1.32 0.20
C GLY A 167 -17.54 -1.95 -1.12
N ILE A 168 -16.48 -1.43 -1.76
CA ILE A 168 -15.89 -1.96 -2.99
C ILE A 168 -14.66 -2.79 -2.63
N TYR A 169 -14.66 -4.05 -2.98
CA TYR A 169 -13.47 -4.91 -2.96
C TYR A 169 -12.67 -4.64 -4.22
N GLN A 170 -11.41 -4.34 -4.05
CA GLN A 170 -10.51 -4.06 -5.16
C GLN A 170 -9.38 -5.08 -5.20
N PHE A 171 -9.32 -5.84 -6.29
CA PHE A 171 -8.15 -6.65 -6.61
C PHE A 171 -7.26 -5.85 -7.54
N VAL A 172 -6.01 -5.63 -7.14
CA VAL A 172 -5.01 -4.91 -7.93
C VAL A 172 -3.86 -5.84 -8.23
N TYR A 173 -3.60 -6.08 -9.52
CA TYR A 173 -2.37 -6.71 -9.97
C TYR A 173 -1.44 -5.61 -10.52
N PRO A 174 -0.39 -5.22 -9.77
CA PRO A 174 0.53 -4.19 -10.24
C PRO A 174 1.44 -4.73 -11.33
N THR A 175 1.48 -4.05 -12.47
CA THR A 175 2.30 -4.41 -13.62
C THR A 175 3.52 -3.52 -13.77
N VAL A 176 3.43 -2.28 -13.31
CA VAL A 176 4.44 -1.25 -13.51
C VAL A 176 5.03 -0.79 -12.18
N VAL A 177 6.23 -0.24 -12.31
CA VAL A 177 6.95 0.39 -11.22
C VAL A 177 7.23 1.83 -11.63
N GLY A 178 6.73 2.79 -10.85
CA GLY A 178 6.92 4.21 -11.14
C GLY A 178 8.38 4.65 -10.97
N PRO A 179 8.91 5.52 -11.85
CA PRO A 179 10.21 6.14 -11.65
C PRO A 179 10.17 7.12 -10.47
N ARG A 180 11.29 7.22 -9.74
CA ARG A 180 11.43 8.17 -8.65
C ARG A 180 12.70 8.97 -8.79
N TYR A 181 12.60 10.29 -8.71
CA TYR A 181 13.77 11.17 -8.64
C TYR A 181 14.37 11.14 -7.23
N SER A 182 15.69 11.03 -7.16
CA SER A 182 16.46 11.35 -5.98
C SER A 182 17.53 12.37 -6.36
N ASN A 183 17.56 13.50 -5.65
CA ASN A 183 18.65 14.45 -5.73
C ASN A 183 19.88 13.98 -4.91
N THR A 184 19.86 12.77 -4.37
CA THR A 184 20.95 12.22 -3.57
C THR A 184 21.93 11.52 -4.50
N PRO A 185 23.21 11.95 -4.55
CA PRO A 185 24.24 11.26 -5.33
C PRO A 185 24.36 9.80 -4.93
N GLU A 186 24.66 8.90 -5.88
CA GLU A 186 24.76 7.44 -5.66
C GLU A 186 25.68 7.07 -4.49
N ALA A 187 26.78 7.81 -4.30
CA ALA A 187 27.74 7.62 -3.21
C ALA A 187 27.13 7.90 -1.82
N ALA A 188 26.07 8.68 -1.75
CA ALA A 188 25.39 9.06 -0.51
C ALA A 188 24.01 8.36 -0.36
N ALA A 189 23.60 7.53 -1.33
CA ALA A 189 22.34 6.80 -1.26
C ALA A 189 22.42 5.71 -0.19
N PRO A 190 21.36 5.56 0.65
CA PRO A 190 21.30 4.47 1.63
C PRO A 190 21.46 3.10 0.94
N GLU A 191 22.07 2.14 1.64
CA GLU A 191 22.30 0.78 1.12
C GLU A 191 21.02 0.10 0.63
N ASP A 192 19.90 0.35 1.32
CA ASP A 192 18.58 -0.15 0.98
C ASP A 192 17.94 0.56 -0.22
N SER A 193 18.60 1.56 -0.79
CA SER A 193 18.20 2.25 -2.02
C SER A 193 19.09 1.92 -3.22
N LYS A 194 20.25 1.29 -3.01
CA LYS A 194 21.23 0.99 -4.07
C LYS A 194 20.85 -0.19 -4.97
N TRP A 195 19.88 -1.01 -4.55
CA TRP A 195 19.50 -2.24 -5.27
C TRP A 195 18.67 -1.99 -6.53
N VAL A 196 18.33 -0.74 -6.84
CA VAL A 196 17.36 -0.41 -7.89
C VAL A 196 17.99 0.41 -9.02
N LYS A 197 18.74 -0.27 -9.88
CA LYS A 197 19.04 0.22 -11.22
C LYS A 197 18.27 -0.66 -12.20
N SER A 198 16.99 -0.36 -12.45
CA SER A 198 16.26 -0.98 -13.55
C SER A 198 16.09 0.03 -14.66
N PRO A 199 16.55 -0.28 -15.87
CA PRO A 199 16.32 0.58 -17.02
C PRO A 199 14.83 0.64 -17.35
N TYR A 200 14.38 1.74 -17.98
CA TYR A 200 13.02 1.87 -18.51
C TYR A 200 13.05 1.87 -20.03
N LEU A 201 11.94 1.45 -20.64
CA LEU A 201 11.69 1.66 -22.06
C LEU A 201 11.40 3.15 -22.32
N HIS A 202 11.61 3.61 -23.54
CA HIS A 202 11.23 4.97 -23.93
C HIS A 202 9.70 5.14 -24.01
N GLU A 203 9.24 6.38 -23.81
CA GLU A 203 7.83 6.73 -24.00
C GLU A 203 7.32 6.24 -25.36
N GLY A 204 6.17 5.58 -25.36
CA GLY A 204 5.57 5.00 -26.57
C GLY A 204 6.21 3.70 -27.07
N GLN A 205 7.26 3.19 -26.43
CA GLN A 205 7.77 1.85 -26.70
C GLN A 205 6.92 0.80 -25.99
N SER A 206 6.27 -0.07 -26.77
CA SER A 206 5.54 -1.21 -26.22
C SER A 206 6.51 -2.19 -25.56
N SER A 207 6.14 -2.72 -24.39
CA SER A 207 6.88 -3.82 -23.78
C SER A 207 6.95 -5.00 -24.74
N PRO A 208 8.15 -5.57 -25.01
CA PRO A 208 8.28 -6.79 -25.78
C PRO A 208 7.70 -8.01 -25.03
N ALA A 209 7.45 -7.86 -23.72
CA ALA A 209 6.85 -8.89 -22.89
C ALA A 209 5.31 -8.74 -22.91
N GLY A 210 4.62 -9.77 -23.41
CA GLY A 210 3.16 -9.81 -23.38
C GLY A 210 2.65 -9.97 -21.95
N PHE A 211 1.56 -9.27 -21.62
CA PHE A 211 0.83 -9.43 -20.36
C PHE A 211 -0.55 -10.03 -20.62
N SER A 212 -0.97 -10.96 -19.76
CA SER A 212 -2.34 -11.48 -19.76
C SER A 212 -2.78 -11.83 -18.34
N ILE A 213 -4.07 -11.64 -18.05
CA ILE A 213 -4.63 -11.97 -16.75
C ILE A 213 -6.01 -12.63 -16.89
N ARG A 214 -6.25 -13.66 -16.06
CA ARG A 214 -7.56 -14.28 -15.86
C ARG A 214 -7.90 -14.22 -14.39
N VAL A 215 -9.12 -13.76 -14.08
CA VAL A 215 -9.61 -13.69 -12.70
C VAL A 215 -10.91 -14.47 -12.63
N ASN A 216 -10.94 -15.51 -11.80
CA ASN A 216 -12.12 -16.27 -11.46
C ASN A 216 -12.66 -15.72 -10.14
N VAL A 217 -13.87 -15.17 -10.15
CA VAL A 217 -14.51 -14.57 -8.98
C VAL A 217 -15.61 -15.48 -8.49
N SER A 218 -15.49 -16.00 -7.28
CA SER A 218 -16.48 -16.85 -6.61
C SER A 218 -16.72 -16.33 -5.20
N THR A 219 -17.78 -15.56 -5.01
CA THR A 219 -18.00 -14.84 -3.75
C THR A 219 -18.90 -15.55 -2.75
N GLY A 220 -19.63 -16.57 -3.20
CA GLY A 220 -20.63 -17.26 -2.35
C GLY A 220 -21.84 -16.40 -1.98
N VAL A 221 -21.77 -15.10 -2.23
CA VAL A 221 -22.83 -14.09 -2.07
C VAL A 221 -23.00 -13.39 -3.42
N PRO A 222 -24.21 -13.00 -3.83
CA PRO A 222 -24.41 -12.31 -5.10
C PRO A 222 -23.52 -11.05 -5.22
N LEU A 223 -22.97 -10.85 -6.40
CA LEU A 223 -22.27 -9.63 -6.78
C LEU A 223 -23.29 -8.57 -7.21
N SER A 224 -23.18 -7.37 -6.69
CA SER A 224 -23.99 -6.22 -7.15
C SER A 224 -23.28 -5.41 -8.21
N GLU A 225 -21.96 -5.47 -8.26
CA GLU A 225 -21.09 -4.78 -9.21
C GLU A 225 -19.84 -5.61 -9.49
N LEU A 226 -19.39 -5.64 -10.75
CA LEU A 226 -18.10 -6.18 -11.16
C LEU A 226 -17.63 -5.39 -12.39
N ARG A 227 -16.49 -4.69 -12.27
CA ARG A 227 -15.94 -3.87 -13.35
C ARG A 227 -14.44 -3.70 -13.22
N SER A 228 -13.78 -3.34 -14.30
CA SER A 228 -12.39 -2.87 -14.26
C SER A 228 -12.34 -1.38 -14.59
N PRO A 229 -11.82 -0.52 -13.67
CA PRO A 229 -11.63 0.90 -13.96
C PRO A 229 -10.38 1.17 -14.81
N SER A 230 -9.44 0.21 -14.90
CA SER A 230 -8.16 0.39 -15.58
C SER A 230 -8.12 -0.17 -17.01
N HIS A 231 -8.92 -1.18 -17.31
CA HIS A 231 -8.91 -1.92 -18.58
C HIS A 231 -10.34 -2.28 -19.01
N GLU A 232 -10.48 -2.75 -20.23
CA GLU A 232 -11.73 -3.30 -20.79
C GLU A 232 -11.61 -4.83 -20.95
N PRO A 233 -11.64 -5.61 -19.86
CA PRO A 233 -11.55 -7.05 -19.94
C PRO A 233 -12.87 -7.66 -20.42
N THR A 234 -12.79 -8.88 -20.94
CA THR A 234 -13.98 -9.70 -21.19
C THR A 234 -14.50 -10.27 -19.88
N ILE A 235 -15.77 -10.01 -19.54
CA ILE A 235 -16.42 -10.52 -18.33
C ILE A 235 -17.53 -11.50 -18.74
N THR A 236 -17.43 -12.74 -18.26
CA THR A 236 -18.44 -13.79 -18.47
C THR A 236 -19.04 -14.19 -17.13
N TRP A 237 -20.36 -14.23 -17.03
CA TRP A 237 -21.10 -14.57 -15.83
C TRP A 237 -21.62 -16.01 -15.86
N GLU A 238 -21.39 -16.76 -14.79
CA GLU A 238 -21.99 -18.10 -14.56
C GLU A 238 -22.99 -18.09 -13.41
N GLY A 239 -23.74 -17.02 -13.21
CA GLY A 239 -24.70 -16.83 -12.14
C GLY A 239 -24.52 -15.50 -11.44
N LEU A 240 -25.11 -15.35 -10.25
CA LEU A 240 -25.09 -14.09 -9.49
C LEU A 240 -23.79 -13.90 -8.67
N SER A 241 -23.08 -14.98 -8.38
CA SER A 241 -21.91 -14.96 -7.50
C SER A 241 -20.64 -15.57 -8.12
N LEU A 242 -20.72 -15.95 -9.40
CA LEU A 242 -19.60 -16.54 -10.14
C LEU A 242 -19.40 -15.79 -11.45
N ALA A 243 -18.20 -15.30 -11.69
CA ALA A 243 -17.81 -14.61 -12.91
C ALA A 243 -16.36 -14.92 -13.30
N HIS A 244 -16.08 -14.86 -14.60
CA HIS A 244 -14.76 -14.98 -15.17
C HIS A 244 -14.38 -13.71 -15.90
N VAL A 245 -13.22 -13.18 -15.59
CA VAL A 245 -12.68 -11.95 -16.17
C VAL A 245 -11.38 -12.30 -16.90
N SER A 246 -11.23 -11.88 -18.14
CA SER A 246 -10.00 -12.13 -18.91
C SER A 246 -9.55 -10.90 -19.69
N LEU A 247 -8.25 -10.66 -19.66
CA LEU A 247 -7.55 -9.67 -20.46
C LEU A 247 -6.37 -10.37 -21.14
N ASP A 248 -6.38 -10.41 -22.46
CA ASP A 248 -5.34 -11.06 -23.26
C ASP A 248 -4.53 -10.00 -24.03
N LYS A 249 -3.19 -10.17 -24.02
CA LYS A 249 -2.24 -9.38 -24.82
C LYS A 249 -2.27 -7.87 -24.54
N ASP A 250 -2.16 -7.50 -23.30
CA ASP A 250 -1.95 -6.12 -22.87
C ASP A 250 -0.46 -5.74 -22.86
N ALA A 251 -0.17 -4.45 -22.90
CA ALA A 251 1.20 -3.94 -22.81
C ALA A 251 1.81 -4.06 -21.41
N GLY A 252 0.97 -4.21 -20.37
CA GLY A 252 1.41 -4.25 -18.98
C GLY A 252 2.03 -2.93 -18.52
N ASP A 253 1.54 -1.80 -19.04
CA ASP A 253 2.04 -0.44 -18.76
C ASP A 253 1.25 0.28 -17.67
N ARG A 254 0.20 -0.35 -17.16
CA ARG A 254 -0.63 0.15 -16.05
C ARG A 254 -1.20 -1.00 -15.24
N ASP A 255 -1.45 -0.76 -13.96
CA ASP A 255 -1.96 -1.76 -13.03
C ASP A 255 -3.34 -2.28 -13.48
N PHE A 256 -3.52 -3.61 -13.46
CA PHE A 256 -4.82 -4.20 -13.66
C PHE A 256 -5.63 -4.10 -12.36
N ILE A 257 -6.78 -3.43 -12.44
CA ILE A 257 -7.68 -3.21 -11.31
C ILE A 257 -9.04 -3.86 -11.61
N LEU A 258 -9.53 -4.66 -10.68
CA LEU A 258 -10.86 -5.26 -10.71
C LEU A 258 -11.62 -4.89 -9.45
N ASP A 259 -12.68 -4.15 -9.61
CA ASP A 259 -13.59 -3.74 -8.54
C ASP A 259 -14.80 -4.66 -8.51
N TYR A 260 -15.17 -5.12 -7.32
CA TYR A 260 -16.43 -5.82 -7.12
C TYR A 260 -17.11 -5.41 -5.81
N ARG A 261 -18.43 -5.53 -5.77
CA ARG A 261 -19.25 -5.24 -4.61
C ARG A 261 -20.16 -6.44 -4.31
N LEU A 262 -20.22 -6.81 -3.02
CA LEU A 262 -21.13 -7.85 -2.56
C LEU A 262 -22.50 -7.27 -2.22
N SER A 263 -23.56 -7.98 -2.59
CA SER A 263 -24.93 -7.58 -2.24
C SER A 263 -25.22 -7.92 -0.78
N GLY A 264 -25.78 -6.98 -0.02
CA GLY A 264 -26.22 -7.24 1.36
C GLY A 264 -26.94 -6.06 1.98
N LYS A 265 -28.03 -6.33 2.72
CA LYS A 265 -28.86 -5.32 3.42
C LYS A 265 -28.70 -5.34 4.94
N GLN A 266 -27.98 -6.29 5.49
CA GLN A 266 -27.76 -6.46 6.93
C GLN A 266 -26.29 -6.79 7.20
N ILE A 267 -25.85 -6.62 8.47
CA ILE A 267 -24.53 -7.05 8.89
C ILE A 267 -24.39 -8.55 8.62
N GLN A 268 -23.45 -8.89 7.73
CA GLN A 268 -23.13 -10.26 7.39
C GLN A 268 -21.84 -10.66 8.09
N SER A 269 -21.78 -11.89 8.53
CA SER A 269 -20.59 -12.43 9.16
C SER A 269 -20.37 -13.85 8.68
N GLY A 270 -19.11 -14.20 8.44
CA GLY A 270 -18.70 -15.49 7.91
C GLY A 270 -17.55 -16.08 8.72
N LEU A 271 -17.55 -17.40 8.84
CA LEU A 271 -16.47 -18.16 9.45
C LEU A 271 -15.93 -19.17 8.44
N MET A 272 -14.65 -19.08 8.14
CA MET A 272 -13.89 -20.05 7.35
C MET A 272 -12.94 -20.79 8.27
N ILE A 273 -12.77 -22.08 8.07
CA ILE A 273 -11.84 -22.92 8.82
C ILE A 273 -10.95 -23.72 7.89
N PHE A 274 -9.75 -24.03 8.38
CA PHE A 274 -8.81 -24.93 7.75
C PHE A 274 -8.19 -25.84 8.79
N GLU A 275 -8.41 -27.14 8.65
CA GLU A 275 -7.85 -28.18 9.52
C GLU A 275 -6.64 -28.83 8.82
N SER A 276 -5.53 -28.93 9.54
CA SER A 276 -4.35 -29.63 9.07
C SER A 276 -3.78 -30.55 10.16
N GLU A 277 -2.84 -31.41 9.80
CA GLU A 277 -2.15 -32.31 10.74
C GLU A 277 -1.29 -31.55 11.78
N ARG A 278 -0.89 -30.30 11.48
CA ARG A 278 0.01 -29.54 12.35
C ARG A 278 -0.73 -28.51 13.19
N GLU A 279 -1.52 -27.68 12.54
CA GLU A 279 -2.20 -26.53 13.14
C GLU A 279 -3.51 -26.27 12.41
N ASN A 280 -4.51 -25.84 13.15
CA ASN A 280 -5.80 -25.47 12.59
C ASN A 280 -5.96 -23.95 12.58
N PHE A 281 -6.61 -23.41 11.56
CA PHE A 281 -6.75 -21.98 11.33
C PHE A 281 -8.20 -21.59 11.06
N PHE A 282 -8.58 -20.43 11.54
CA PHE A 282 -9.87 -19.84 11.21
C PHE A 282 -9.74 -18.39 10.76
N LEU A 283 -10.68 -17.97 9.95
CA LEU A 283 -10.91 -16.58 9.53
C LEU A 283 -12.35 -16.23 9.84
N LEU A 284 -12.54 -15.24 10.68
CA LEU A 284 -13.84 -14.64 10.97
C LEU A 284 -13.92 -13.28 10.27
N THR A 285 -14.99 -13.06 9.52
CA THR A 285 -15.28 -11.79 8.85
C THR A 285 -16.64 -11.29 9.29
N VAL A 286 -16.70 -10.03 9.72
CA VAL A 286 -17.96 -9.33 10.00
C VAL A 286 -18.08 -8.18 9.00
N GLN A 287 -18.97 -8.35 8.02
CA GLN A 287 -19.22 -7.42 6.93
C GLN A 287 -20.30 -6.39 7.34
N PRO A 288 -20.08 -5.08 7.13
CA PRO A 288 -21.10 -4.08 7.36
C PRO A 288 -22.27 -4.21 6.38
N ALA A 289 -23.39 -3.60 6.72
CA ALA A 289 -24.52 -3.44 5.80
C ALA A 289 -24.15 -2.45 4.68
N GLU A 290 -24.69 -2.66 3.48
CA GLU A 290 -24.45 -1.81 2.31
C GLU A 290 -24.91 -0.35 2.51
N ARG A 291 -25.94 -0.13 3.30
CA ARG A 291 -26.47 1.21 3.67
C ARG A 291 -26.96 1.23 5.10
N ILE A 292 -26.54 2.25 5.83
CA ILE A 292 -26.95 2.49 7.21
C ILE A 292 -27.86 3.71 7.26
N ALA A 293 -29.04 3.57 7.80
CA ALA A 293 -29.89 4.72 8.06
C ALA A 293 -29.30 5.58 9.17
N ALA A 294 -29.42 6.90 9.05
CA ALA A 294 -28.86 7.84 10.05
C ALA A 294 -29.34 7.56 11.49
N ARG A 295 -30.55 6.98 11.65
CA ARG A 295 -31.11 6.53 12.93
C ARG A 295 -30.38 5.30 13.53
N ASP A 296 -29.67 4.56 12.70
CA ASP A 296 -28.96 3.33 13.08
C ASP A 296 -27.50 3.59 13.45
N ILE A 297 -27.09 4.86 13.52
CA ILE A 297 -25.74 5.29 13.92
C ILE A 297 -25.75 5.58 15.43
N PRO A 298 -24.98 4.84 16.26
CA PRO A 298 -24.93 5.06 17.70
C PRO A 298 -24.25 6.42 18.04
N PRO A 299 -24.55 7.00 19.25
CA PRO A 299 -23.82 8.16 19.76
C PRO A 299 -22.33 7.89 19.86
N ARG A 300 -21.49 8.92 19.64
CA ARG A 300 -20.03 8.82 19.53
C ARG A 300 -19.33 9.86 20.39
N GLU A 301 -18.09 9.54 20.70
CA GLU A 301 -17.15 10.46 21.31
C GLU A 301 -15.96 10.67 20.39
N TYR A 302 -15.66 11.92 20.06
CA TYR A 302 -14.51 12.30 19.24
C TYR A 302 -13.46 12.99 20.10
N ILE A 303 -12.20 12.57 19.94
CA ILE A 303 -11.05 13.26 20.52
C ILE A 303 -10.14 13.69 19.37
N PHE A 304 -10.10 14.98 19.09
CA PHE A 304 -9.23 15.57 18.08
C PHE A 304 -7.87 15.86 18.72
N VAL A 305 -6.81 15.23 18.23
CA VAL A 305 -5.43 15.41 18.67
C VAL A 305 -4.71 16.22 17.60
N LEU A 306 -4.56 17.51 17.83
CA LEU A 306 -3.99 18.47 16.88
C LEU A 306 -2.56 18.81 17.25
N ASP A 307 -1.66 18.56 16.31
CA ASP A 307 -0.29 19.04 16.33
C ASP A 307 -0.25 20.56 16.13
N VAL A 308 0.35 21.26 17.08
CA VAL A 308 0.60 22.69 17.04
C VAL A 308 2.09 23.00 17.24
N SER A 309 2.96 22.05 16.84
CA SER A 309 4.42 22.18 16.89
C SER A 309 4.96 23.18 15.87
N GLY A 310 6.27 23.43 15.94
CA GLY A 310 6.92 24.42 15.08
C GLY A 310 6.87 24.06 13.59
N SER A 311 6.91 22.77 13.22
CA SER A 311 6.82 22.28 11.84
C SER A 311 5.46 22.52 11.20
N MET A 312 4.40 22.57 12.02
CA MET A 312 3.04 22.87 11.58
C MET A 312 2.83 24.36 11.20
N HIS A 313 3.78 25.26 11.49
CA HIS A 313 3.60 26.70 11.24
C HIS A 313 3.23 27.00 9.78
N GLY A 314 2.25 27.90 9.58
CA GLY A 314 1.78 28.31 8.25
C GLY A 314 0.80 27.33 7.63
N PHE A 315 1.00 26.96 6.35
CA PHE A 315 0.08 26.14 5.56
C PHE A 315 -0.40 24.85 6.26
N PRO A 316 0.45 24.02 6.90
CA PRO A 316 -0.02 22.79 7.52
C PRO A 316 -1.04 23.07 8.64
N LEU A 317 -0.76 24.03 9.52
CA LEU A 317 -1.64 24.39 10.62
C LEU A 317 -2.93 25.04 10.14
N ASP A 318 -2.87 25.93 9.14
CA ASP A 318 -4.05 26.59 8.60
C ASP A 318 -5.00 25.57 7.95
N THR A 319 -4.44 24.58 7.23
CA THR A 319 -5.20 23.47 6.64
C THR A 319 -5.79 22.57 7.73
N ALA A 320 -5.01 22.24 8.77
CA ALA A 320 -5.47 21.44 9.90
C ALA A 320 -6.66 22.10 10.61
N LYS A 321 -6.59 23.42 10.81
CA LYS A 321 -7.70 24.22 11.37
C LYS A 321 -8.96 24.11 10.51
N GLN A 322 -8.84 24.24 9.19
CA GLN A 322 -9.98 24.12 8.27
C GLN A 322 -10.61 22.72 8.31
N VAL A 323 -9.79 21.67 8.28
CA VAL A 323 -10.26 20.28 8.38
C VAL A 323 -10.98 20.06 9.70
N LEU A 324 -10.38 20.46 10.82
CA LEU A 324 -11.01 20.30 12.14
C LEU A 324 -12.26 21.17 12.31
N GLU A 325 -12.26 22.38 11.79
CA GLU A 325 -13.46 23.23 11.81
C GLU A 325 -14.62 22.54 11.10
N ASN A 326 -14.38 21.96 9.90
CA ASN A 326 -15.38 21.22 9.15
C ASN A 326 -15.89 19.98 9.90
N LEU A 327 -14.99 19.24 10.56
CA LEU A 327 -15.37 18.05 11.34
C LEU A 327 -16.18 18.43 12.59
N VAL A 328 -15.70 19.40 13.36
CA VAL A 328 -16.33 19.81 14.64
C VAL A 328 -17.71 20.45 14.41
N ARG A 329 -17.86 21.27 13.35
CA ARG A 329 -19.16 21.90 13.02
C ARG A 329 -20.24 20.90 12.62
N LYS A 330 -19.85 19.74 12.10
CA LYS A 330 -20.76 18.71 11.60
C LYS A 330 -21.07 17.61 12.62
N LEU A 331 -20.54 17.71 13.85
CA LEU A 331 -20.87 16.80 14.94
C LEU A 331 -22.37 16.83 15.24
N LYS A 332 -22.95 15.68 15.53
CA LYS A 332 -24.37 15.55 15.85
C LYS A 332 -24.60 16.01 17.31
N PRO A 333 -25.79 16.53 17.65
CA PRO A 333 -26.11 16.91 19.04
C PRO A 333 -26.01 15.75 20.03
N THR A 334 -26.09 14.51 19.55
CA THR A 334 -25.94 13.29 20.36
C THR A 334 -24.48 12.93 20.61
N ASP A 335 -23.53 13.53 19.88
CA ASP A 335 -22.12 13.25 20.02
C ASP A 335 -21.51 14.07 21.18
N THR A 336 -20.40 13.55 21.71
CA THR A 336 -19.52 14.28 22.63
C THR A 336 -18.14 14.42 22.00
N PHE A 337 -17.37 15.42 22.41
CA PHE A 337 -16.03 15.61 21.85
C PHE A 337 -15.07 16.29 22.83
N ASN A 338 -13.79 16.18 22.52
CA ASN A 338 -12.70 16.91 23.16
C ASN A 338 -11.63 17.29 22.14
N VAL A 339 -10.77 18.23 22.50
CA VAL A 339 -9.61 18.64 21.70
C VAL A 339 -8.38 18.56 22.58
N VAL A 340 -7.36 17.87 22.10
CA VAL A 340 -6.02 17.80 22.68
C VAL A 340 -5.08 18.52 21.72
N LEU A 341 -4.52 19.62 22.15
CA LEU A 341 -3.48 20.36 21.43
C LEU A 341 -2.14 19.89 21.96
N PHE A 342 -1.20 19.58 21.08
CA PHE A 342 0.12 19.15 21.52
C PHE A 342 1.26 19.78 20.72
N SER A 343 2.36 19.99 21.43
CA SER A 343 3.68 20.36 20.90
C SER A 343 4.76 19.75 21.81
N GLY A 344 5.58 20.49 22.50
CA GLY A 344 6.44 20.02 23.58
C GLY A 344 5.71 19.63 24.88
N GLY A 345 4.39 19.66 24.89
CA GLY A 345 3.48 19.24 25.94
C GLY A 345 2.05 19.18 25.43
N SER A 346 1.10 18.72 26.25
CA SER A 346 -0.31 18.57 25.84
C SER A 346 -1.25 19.42 26.67
N ARG A 347 -2.27 19.99 26.00
CA ARG A 347 -3.37 20.75 26.62
C ARG A 347 -4.70 20.17 26.17
N VAL A 348 -5.66 20.06 27.07
CA VAL A 348 -7.02 19.58 26.76
C VAL A 348 -8.03 20.72 26.82
N LEU A 349 -9.01 20.68 25.93
CA LEU A 349 -10.13 21.64 25.91
C LEU A 349 -10.93 21.56 27.22
N SER A 350 -11.13 20.35 27.74
CA SER A 350 -11.88 20.05 28.95
C SER A 350 -11.36 18.77 29.62
N PRO A 351 -11.42 18.65 30.97
CA PRO A 351 -11.04 17.41 31.66
C PRO A 351 -11.86 16.19 31.25
N VAL A 352 -13.07 16.38 30.75
CA VAL A 352 -13.98 15.36 30.21
C VAL A 352 -14.52 15.81 28.86
N SER A 353 -14.93 14.88 28.02
CA SER A 353 -15.57 15.22 26.74
C SER A 353 -16.89 15.95 26.95
N VAL A 354 -17.10 16.99 26.13
CA VAL A 354 -18.27 17.88 26.22
C VAL A 354 -19.29 17.56 25.12
N ALA A 355 -20.56 17.85 25.35
CA ALA A 355 -21.62 17.68 24.35
C ALA A 355 -21.37 18.57 23.12
N ALA A 356 -21.68 18.06 21.93
CA ALA A 356 -21.54 18.78 20.67
C ALA A 356 -22.70 19.79 20.47
N ASN A 357 -22.76 20.78 21.36
CA ASN A 357 -23.69 21.89 21.25
C ASN A 357 -23.00 23.15 20.68
N PRO A 358 -23.77 24.16 20.21
CA PRO A 358 -23.19 25.34 19.57
C PRO A 358 -22.18 26.09 20.46
N GLN A 359 -22.40 26.13 21.77
CA GLN A 359 -21.50 26.82 22.70
C GLN A 359 -20.15 26.11 22.84
N ASN A 360 -20.15 24.80 23.01
CA ASN A 360 -18.92 24.03 23.12
C ASN A 360 -18.17 23.97 21.79
N ILE A 361 -18.89 23.88 20.67
CA ILE A 361 -18.31 23.94 19.31
C ILE A 361 -17.61 25.30 19.12
N ALA A 362 -18.28 26.40 19.42
CA ALA A 362 -17.68 27.73 19.29
C ALA A 362 -16.45 27.91 20.17
N ARG A 363 -16.46 27.37 21.41
CA ARG A 363 -15.31 27.38 22.32
C ARG A 363 -14.14 26.59 21.74
N ALA A 364 -14.38 25.40 21.21
CA ALA A 364 -13.33 24.56 20.61
C ALA A 364 -12.70 25.24 19.39
N LEU A 365 -13.51 25.79 18.50
CA LEU A 365 -13.04 26.52 17.31
C LEU A 365 -12.24 27.77 17.68
N ALA A 366 -12.62 28.48 18.71
CA ALA A 366 -11.86 29.63 19.20
C ALA A 366 -10.48 29.23 19.73
N VAL A 367 -10.40 28.10 20.45
CA VAL A 367 -9.12 27.54 20.94
C VAL A 367 -8.23 27.12 19.78
N ILE A 368 -8.76 26.35 18.80
CA ILE A 368 -8.02 25.90 17.61
C ILE A 368 -7.55 27.10 16.76
N ALA A 369 -8.41 28.08 16.53
CA ALA A 369 -8.08 29.28 15.75
C ALA A 369 -6.94 30.10 16.36
N GLY A 370 -6.85 30.13 17.69
CA GLY A 370 -5.83 30.87 18.43
C GLY A 370 -4.40 30.29 18.32
N GLU A 371 -4.21 29.10 17.82
CA GLU A 371 -2.89 28.46 17.72
C GLU A 371 -2.07 29.06 16.57
N THR A 372 -0.78 29.28 16.81
CA THR A 372 0.15 29.86 15.82
C THR A 372 1.29 28.91 15.41
N GLY A 373 1.39 27.77 16.08
CA GLY A 373 2.46 26.79 15.89
C GLY A 373 3.75 27.15 16.65
N GLY A 374 4.34 26.18 17.31
CA GLY A 374 5.61 26.36 18.03
C GLY A 374 5.91 25.24 19.03
N GLY A 375 7.18 25.06 19.37
CA GLY A 375 7.65 24.02 20.28
C GLY A 375 8.02 22.69 19.59
N GLY A 376 8.30 21.67 20.40
CA GLY A 376 8.60 20.30 19.94
C GLY A 376 7.35 19.50 19.56
N THR A 377 7.48 18.18 19.35
CA THR A 377 6.39 17.31 18.89
C THR A 377 6.35 16.02 19.72
N GLU A 378 5.54 16.01 20.78
CA GLU A 378 5.45 14.88 21.75
C GLU A 378 4.14 14.09 21.52
N LEU A 379 4.04 13.39 20.39
CA LEU A 379 2.83 12.68 19.96
C LEU A 379 2.42 11.55 20.93
N GLU A 380 3.37 10.75 21.42
CA GLU A 380 3.04 9.65 22.34
C GLU A 380 2.39 10.15 23.63
N ALA A 381 2.91 11.23 24.20
CA ALA A 381 2.33 11.88 25.38
C ALA A 381 0.93 12.43 25.11
N ALA A 382 0.70 12.99 23.91
CA ALA A 382 -0.61 13.46 23.48
C ALA A 382 -1.63 12.32 23.33
N LEU A 383 -1.22 11.20 22.74
CA LEU A 383 -2.07 9.99 22.63
C LEU A 383 -2.42 9.43 24.01
N ARG A 384 -1.45 9.34 24.92
CA ARG A 384 -1.71 8.93 26.33
C ARG A 384 -2.72 9.86 26.99
N THR A 385 -2.57 11.16 26.81
CA THR A 385 -3.52 12.16 27.32
C THR A 385 -4.93 11.93 26.74
N ALA A 386 -5.04 11.72 25.43
CA ALA A 386 -6.32 11.46 24.76
C ALA A 386 -7.00 10.18 25.26
N ILE A 387 -6.23 9.12 25.45
CA ILE A 387 -6.74 7.83 25.94
C ILE A 387 -7.21 7.93 27.40
N GLN A 388 -6.52 8.70 28.23
CA GLN A 388 -6.83 8.88 29.65
C GLN A 388 -8.05 9.77 29.92
N ILE A 389 -8.57 10.51 28.95
CA ILE A 389 -9.82 11.28 29.11
C ILE A 389 -10.92 10.32 29.53
N PRO A 390 -11.64 10.58 30.65
CA PRO A 390 -12.76 9.75 31.10
C PRO A 390 -13.79 9.55 30.00
N ARG A 391 -14.22 8.33 29.78
CA ARG A 391 -15.20 8.01 28.73
C ARG A 391 -16.44 7.34 29.31
N SER A 392 -17.56 7.48 28.60
CA SER A 392 -18.75 6.69 28.85
C SER A 392 -18.56 5.25 28.32
N SER A 393 -18.90 4.24 29.12
CA SER A 393 -18.82 2.82 28.73
C SER A 393 -19.74 2.42 27.56
N PHE A 394 -20.66 3.31 27.17
CA PHE A 394 -21.68 3.02 26.15
C PHE A 394 -21.48 3.78 24.85
N VAL A 395 -20.39 4.51 24.71
CA VAL A 395 -20.12 5.37 23.54
C VAL A 395 -18.86 4.90 22.84
N SER A 396 -18.90 4.81 21.51
CA SER A 396 -17.72 4.57 20.68
C SER A 396 -16.80 5.78 20.71
N ARG A 397 -15.54 5.58 21.04
CA ARG A 397 -14.52 6.63 21.04
C ARG A 397 -13.70 6.58 19.75
N THR A 398 -13.55 7.73 19.13
CA THR A 398 -12.73 7.93 17.95
C THR A 398 -11.68 9.01 18.24
N VAL A 399 -10.41 8.66 18.13
CA VAL A 399 -9.27 9.56 18.21
C VAL A 399 -8.80 9.89 16.80
N VAL A 400 -8.75 11.18 16.47
CA VAL A 400 -8.30 11.70 15.18
C VAL A 400 -7.01 12.48 15.39
N VAL A 401 -5.90 11.93 14.91
CA VAL A 401 -4.59 12.58 14.99
C VAL A 401 -4.37 13.42 13.73
N VAL A 402 -4.04 14.69 13.91
CA VAL A 402 -3.74 15.62 12.81
C VAL A 402 -2.33 16.17 13.02
N THR A 403 -1.38 15.85 12.13
CA THR A 403 0.05 16.19 12.26
C THR A 403 0.73 16.18 10.91
N ASP A 404 1.87 16.86 10.75
CA ASP A 404 2.79 16.69 9.63
C ASP A 404 3.76 15.49 9.83
N GLY A 405 3.80 14.95 11.05
CA GLY A 405 4.48 13.69 11.38
C GLY A 405 5.96 13.82 11.73
N TYR A 406 6.48 15.01 11.99
CA TYR A 406 7.88 15.16 12.40
C TYR A 406 8.07 14.86 13.89
N ILE A 407 8.12 13.58 14.24
CA ILE A 407 8.35 13.09 15.61
C ILE A 407 9.66 12.32 15.72
N ALA A 408 10.21 12.25 16.92
CA ALA A 408 11.50 11.57 17.18
C ALA A 408 11.38 10.04 17.19
N GLU A 409 10.24 9.50 17.64
CA GLU A 409 10.02 8.05 17.78
C GLU A 409 8.56 7.69 17.48
N GLU A 410 8.34 6.86 16.45
CA GLU A 410 7.01 6.44 16.00
C GLU A 410 6.52 5.16 16.70
N LYS A 411 7.44 4.29 17.14
CA LYS A 411 7.13 2.96 17.68
C LYS A 411 6.23 3.01 18.91
N GLY A 412 6.50 3.95 19.82
CA GLY A 412 5.69 4.15 21.03
C GLY A 412 4.24 4.47 20.71
N ALA A 413 4.01 5.31 19.69
CA ALA A 413 2.68 5.66 19.22
C ALA A 413 1.93 4.44 18.67
N PHE A 414 2.57 3.62 17.82
CA PHE A 414 1.94 2.41 17.24
C PHE A 414 1.60 1.36 18.29
N THR A 415 2.51 1.14 19.25
CA THR A 415 2.27 0.21 20.37
C THR A 415 1.07 0.66 21.20
N LEU A 416 1.05 1.94 21.57
CA LEU A 416 -0.03 2.52 22.36
C LEU A 416 -1.40 2.41 21.67
N ILE A 417 -1.44 2.63 20.36
CA ILE A 417 -2.65 2.48 19.56
C ILE A 417 -3.12 1.03 19.58
N ASN A 418 -2.24 0.07 19.28
CA ASN A 418 -2.59 -1.36 19.26
C ASN A 418 -3.13 -1.87 20.60
N GLU A 419 -2.57 -1.43 21.72
CA GLU A 419 -2.99 -1.80 23.06
C GLU A 419 -4.40 -1.27 23.43
N ASN A 420 -4.88 -0.24 22.74
CA ASN A 420 -6.12 0.46 23.05
C ASN A 420 -7.24 0.28 21.99
N LEU A 421 -7.04 -0.53 20.96
CA LEU A 421 -8.00 -0.73 19.87
C LEU A 421 -9.36 -1.27 20.33
N ASN A 422 -9.41 -2.13 21.35
CA ASN A 422 -10.66 -2.67 21.89
C ASN A 422 -11.62 -1.60 22.41
N ASN A 423 -11.11 -0.42 22.66
CA ASN A 423 -11.83 0.64 23.35
C ASN A 423 -11.84 1.97 22.58
N THR A 424 -11.03 2.09 21.53
CA THR A 424 -10.81 3.38 20.87
C THR A 424 -10.44 3.12 19.42
N ASN A 425 -11.09 3.82 18.50
CA ASN A 425 -10.71 3.83 17.09
C ASN A 425 -9.69 4.95 16.87
N PHE A 426 -8.64 4.70 16.07
CA PHE A 426 -7.61 5.68 15.79
C PHE A 426 -7.51 5.93 14.29
N PHE A 427 -7.46 7.21 13.92
CA PHE A 427 -7.30 7.66 12.56
C PHE A 427 -6.21 8.71 12.47
N ALA A 428 -5.53 8.78 11.33
CA ALA A 428 -4.46 9.73 11.10
C ALA A 428 -4.76 10.63 9.89
N PHE A 429 -4.53 11.90 10.08
CA PHE A 429 -4.58 12.92 9.06
C PHE A 429 -3.22 13.60 8.95
N GLY A 430 -2.50 13.32 7.87
CA GLY A 430 -1.21 13.93 7.58
C GLY A 430 -1.38 15.18 6.75
N ILE A 431 -0.84 16.32 7.20
CA ILE A 431 -0.98 17.60 6.50
C ILE A 431 0.37 18.26 6.34
N GLY A 432 0.74 18.61 5.11
CA GLY A 432 1.98 19.32 4.83
C GLY A 432 2.59 18.93 3.49
N GLY A 433 3.47 19.77 2.94
CA GLY A 433 4.17 19.51 1.66
C GLY A 433 5.16 18.33 1.73
N SER A 434 5.57 17.90 2.93
CA SER A 434 6.52 16.80 3.16
C SER A 434 6.13 15.96 4.37
N VAL A 435 4.89 15.46 4.38
CA VAL A 435 4.33 14.62 5.45
C VAL A 435 5.17 13.36 5.68
N ASN A 436 5.43 13.03 6.94
CA ASN A 436 5.97 11.72 7.30
C ASN A 436 4.90 10.62 7.05
N ARG A 437 4.84 10.16 5.80
CA ARG A 437 3.87 9.13 5.37
C ARG A 437 4.00 7.84 6.19
N TYR A 438 5.22 7.51 6.61
CA TYR A 438 5.47 6.32 7.42
C TYR A 438 4.69 6.37 8.74
N LEU A 439 4.72 7.52 9.43
CA LEU A 439 3.94 7.69 10.67
C LEU A 439 2.44 7.61 10.40
N ILE A 440 1.95 8.34 9.39
CA ILE A 440 0.51 8.41 9.08
C ILE A 440 -0.04 7.04 8.67
N GLU A 441 0.67 6.35 7.79
CA GLU A 441 0.32 4.98 7.37
C GLU A 441 0.44 3.98 8.53
N GLY A 442 1.45 4.16 9.40
CA GLY A 442 1.65 3.35 10.59
C GLY A 442 0.53 3.52 11.63
N ILE A 443 0.10 4.75 11.91
CA ILE A 443 -1.05 5.03 12.78
C ILE A 443 -2.32 4.42 12.18
N ALA A 444 -2.56 4.63 10.88
CA ALA A 444 -3.71 4.08 10.19
C ALA A 444 -3.73 2.55 10.28
N ARG A 445 -2.61 1.89 10.04
CA ARG A 445 -2.52 0.44 10.13
C ARG A 445 -2.65 -0.08 11.55
N ALA A 446 -1.96 0.54 12.53
CA ALA A 446 -2.10 0.20 13.94
C ALA A 446 -3.54 0.38 14.42
N GLY A 447 -4.22 1.44 13.96
CA GLY A 447 -5.63 1.74 14.23
C GLY A 447 -6.61 0.93 13.38
N GLN A 448 -6.13 0.07 12.48
CA GLN A 448 -6.94 -0.66 11.50
C GLN A 448 -7.85 0.27 10.67
N GLY A 449 -7.37 1.48 10.38
CA GLY A 449 -8.02 2.52 9.59
C GLY A 449 -7.30 2.77 8.26
N GLU A 450 -7.64 3.90 7.63
CA GLU A 450 -7.00 4.38 6.42
C GLU A 450 -6.18 5.65 6.69
N PRO A 451 -5.05 5.84 5.99
CA PRO A 451 -4.30 7.09 6.07
C PRO A 451 -4.98 8.16 5.21
N PHE A 452 -5.10 9.35 5.75
CA PHE A 452 -5.54 10.54 5.02
C PHE A 452 -4.37 11.51 4.94
N VAL A 453 -3.98 11.90 3.73
CA VAL A 453 -2.85 12.81 3.50
C VAL A 453 -3.30 13.96 2.62
N VAL A 454 -2.96 15.19 3.05
CA VAL A 454 -3.24 16.45 2.35
C VAL A 454 -1.92 17.16 2.12
N THR A 455 -1.51 17.27 0.87
CA THR A 455 -0.24 17.89 0.48
C THR A 455 -0.39 19.35 0.08
N GLY A 456 -1.62 19.80 -0.18
CA GLY A 456 -1.93 21.17 -0.59
C GLY A 456 -3.32 21.66 -0.16
N PRO A 457 -3.54 22.98 -0.11
CA PRO A 457 -4.81 23.56 0.36
C PRO A 457 -6.02 23.15 -0.48
N LYS A 458 -5.82 22.86 -1.77
CA LYS A 458 -6.90 22.49 -2.69
C LYS A 458 -7.52 21.13 -2.37
N GLU A 459 -6.74 20.23 -1.79
CA GLU A 459 -7.14 18.86 -1.45
C GLU A 459 -7.86 18.77 -0.09
N ALA A 460 -7.71 19.81 0.75
CA ALA A 460 -8.17 19.78 2.15
C ALA A 460 -9.67 19.55 2.28
N GLY A 461 -10.46 20.20 1.44
CA GLY A 461 -11.93 20.08 1.45
C GLY A 461 -12.40 18.67 1.13
N GLU A 462 -11.94 18.12 0.01
CA GLU A 462 -12.32 16.77 -0.45
C GLU A 462 -11.82 15.68 0.51
N ALA A 463 -10.57 15.77 0.97
CA ALA A 463 -10.01 14.83 1.92
C ALA A 463 -10.74 14.88 3.27
N GLY A 464 -11.12 16.07 3.74
CA GLY A 464 -11.90 16.24 4.97
C GLY A 464 -13.31 15.66 4.84
N GLU A 465 -13.98 15.80 3.69
CA GLU A 465 -15.30 15.20 3.45
C GLU A 465 -15.22 13.69 3.35
N ARG A 466 -14.27 13.16 2.60
CA ARG A 466 -14.02 11.72 2.48
C ARG A 466 -13.71 11.09 3.83
N PHE A 467 -12.89 11.74 4.66
CA PHE A 467 -12.60 11.28 6.01
C PHE A 467 -13.85 11.30 6.90
N ARG A 468 -14.63 12.37 6.84
CA ARG A 468 -15.87 12.47 7.60
C ARG A 468 -16.82 11.31 7.24
N ASP A 469 -17.08 11.09 5.96
CA ASP A 469 -17.98 10.03 5.50
C ASP A 469 -17.51 8.66 5.98
N TYR A 470 -16.20 8.44 6.01
CA TYR A 470 -15.59 7.22 6.52
C TYR A 470 -15.84 7.02 8.02
N ILE A 471 -15.66 8.06 8.86
CA ILE A 471 -15.80 7.93 10.32
C ILE A 471 -17.23 8.16 10.84
N GLU A 472 -18.13 8.70 10.02
CA GLU A 472 -19.49 9.06 10.45
C GLU A 472 -20.41 7.86 10.70
N SER A 473 -20.06 6.68 10.22
CA SER A 473 -20.98 5.56 10.16
C SER A 473 -20.47 4.28 10.82
N PRO A 474 -20.16 4.28 12.14
CA PRO A 474 -19.97 3.03 12.85
C PRO A 474 -21.30 2.25 12.88
N VAL A 475 -21.28 1.02 12.40
CA VAL A 475 -22.43 0.12 12.32
C VAL A 475 -22.57 -0.70 13.57
N LEU A 476 -21.41 -1.14 14.08
CA LEU A 476 -21.31 -1.96 15.28
C LEU A 476 -20.15 -1.44 16.13
N THR A 477 -20.45 -1.06 17.35
CA THR A 477 -19.48 -0.52 18.29
C THR A 477 -19.23 -1.49 19.43
N ASN A 478 -18.08 -1.33 20.10
CA ASN A 478 -17.66 -2.25 21.18
C ASN A 478 -17.69 -3.71 20.72
N VAL A 479 -17.10 -3.98 19.58
CA VAL A 479 -17.01 -5.32 19.00
C VAL A 479 -16.17 -6.21 19.92
N ARG A 480 -16.74 -7.35 20.30
CA ARG A 480 -16.06 -8.36 21.10
C ARG A 480 -16.26 -9.72 20.47
N VAL A 481 -15.21 -10.51 20.49
CA VAL A 481 -15.23 -11.90 20.06
C VAL A 481 -14.92 -12.78 21.28
N SER A 482 -15.77 -13.72 21.55
CA SER A 482 -15.62 -14.68 22.65
C SER A 482 -15.67 -16.11 22.13
N TYR A 483 -15.00 -17.02 22.82
CA TYR A 483 -14.83 -18.40 22.43
C TYR A 483 -15.37 -19.28 23.54
N ARG A 484 -16.32 -20.16 23.21
CA ARG A 484 -16.94 -21.10 24.17
C ARG A 484 -16.70 -22.54 23.75
N GLY A 485 -15.94 -23.30 24.54
CA GLY A 485 -15.59 -24.68 24.18
C GLY A 485 -14.76 -24.80 22.92
N PHE A 486 -14.12 -23.70 22.48
CA PHE A 486 -13.24 -23.58 21.35
C PHE A 486 -11.93 -22.95 21.82
N ASP A 487 -10.83 -23.72 21.80
CA ASP A 487 -9.51 -23.30 22.31
C ASP A 487 -8.78 -22.46 21.24
N ALA A 488 -9.25 -21.22 21.02
CA ALA A 488 -8.62 -20.28 20.11
C ALA A 488 -7.34 -19.66 20.72
N TYR A 489 -6.30 -19.52 19.92
CA TYR A 489 -5.04 -18.88 20.30
C TYR A 489 -4.41 -18.16 19.11
N ASP A 490 -3.38 -17.35 19.37
CA ASP A 490 -2.67 -16.57 18.33
C ASP A 490 -3.63 -15.81 17.40
N VAL A 491 -4.58 -15.12 17.98
CA VAL A 491 -5.59 -14.35 17.23
C VAL A 491 -4.99 -13.06 16.73
N GLU A 492 -5.14 -12.78 15.43
CA GLU A 492 -4.64 -11.59 14.72
C GLU A 492 -5.78 -10.84 14.01
N PRO A 493 -5.93 -9.55 14.27
CA PRO A 493 -5.29 -8.77 15.32
C PRO A 493 -5.86 -9.12 16.70
N GLY A 494 -5.05 -8.91 17.76
CA GLY A 494 -5.42 -9.22 19.14
C GLY A 494 -6.54 -8.35 19.72
N ALA A 495 -6.82 -7.21 19.07
CA ALA A 495 -7.85 -6.25 19.44
C ALA A 495 -8.74 -5.94 18.25
N GLN A 496 -10.03 -5.68 18.50
CA GLN A 496 -11.01 -5.42 17.44
C GLN A 496 -11.48 -3.97 17.49
N PRO A 497 -11.38 -3.21 16.38
CA PRO A 497 -11.99 -1.90 16.27
C PRO A 497 -13.51 -2.00 16.11
N ASP A 498 -14.19 -0.86 16.18
CA ASP A 498 -15.58 -0.78 15.77
C ASP A 498 -15.73 -1.09 14.28
N LEU A 499 -16.87 -1.66 13.90
CA LEU A 499 -17.21 -1.92 12.51
C LEU A 499 -17.81 -0.65 11.89
N PHE A 500 -17.15 -0.13 10.87
CA PHE A 500 -17.63 1.02 10.08
C PHE A 500 -18.32 0.54 8.80
N ALA A 501 -19.18 1.40 8.23
CA ALA A 501 -20.01 1.05 7.07
C ALA A 501 -19.24 0.51 5.86
N ASP A 502 -18.04 1.01 5.66
CA ASP A 502 -17.26 0.73 4.46
C ASP A 502 -16.13 -0.28 4.70
N ARG A 503 -16.05 -0.86 5.92
CA ARG A 503 -14.94 -1.75 6.26
C ARG A 503 -15.36 -2.91 7.14
N PRO A 504 -15.08 -4.19 6.74
CA PRO A 504 -15.31 -5.35 7.60
C PRO A 504 -14.28 -5.41 8.73
N VAL A 505 -14.70 -6.01 9.85
CA VAL A 505 -13.77 -6.55 10.84
C VAL A 505 -13.35 -7.92 10.37
N VAL A 506 -12.04 -8.15 10.34
CA VAL A 506 -11.46 -9.42 9.91
C VAL A 506 -10.51 -9.92 10.99
N LEU A 507 -10.62 -11.19 11.32
CA LEU A 507 -9.90 -11.79 12.42
C LEU A 507 -9.41 -13.19 12.03
N PHE A 508 -8.09 -13.36 12.02
CA PHE A 508 -7.45 -14.65 11.86
C PHE A 508 -7.14 -15.26 13.23
N GLY A 509 -7.14 -16.57 13.33
CA GLY A 509 -6.69 -17.25 14.53
C GLY A 509 -6.38 -18.71 14.29
N LYS A 510 -5.81 -19.32 15.32
CA LYS A 510 -5.57 -20.75 15.40
C LYS A 510 -6.42 -21.36 16.49
N TRP A 511 -6.64 -22.68 16.43
CA TRP A 511 -7.26 -23.40 17.53
C TRP A 511 -6.64 -24.77 17.77
N ARG A 512 -6.85 -25.29 18.99
CA ARG A 512 -6.45 -26.63 19.41
C ARG A 512 -7.64 -27.51 19.71
N GLY A 513 -7.41 -28.82 19.68
CA GLY A 513 -8.43 -29.80 20.02
C GLY A 513 -9.44 -30.05 18.90
N PRO A 514 -10.59 -30.66 19.25
CA PRO A 514 -11.57 -31.07 18.27
C PRO A 514 -12.32 -29.89 17.66
N LYS A 515 -12.87 -30.10 16.46
CA LYS A 515 -13.75 -29.16 15.75
C LYS A 515 -15.11 -29.07 16.48
N GLN A 516 -15.15 -28.30 17.56
CA GLN A 516 -16.34 -28.10 18.38
C GLN A 516 -16.29 -26.75 19.11
N GLY A 517 -17.42 -26.34 19.65
CA GLY A 517 -17.56 -25.07 20.35
C GLY A 517 -18.09 -23.96 19.47
N GLU A 518 -18.09 -22.77 20.00
CA GLU A 518 -18.71 -21.60 19.39
C GLU A 518 -17.77 -20.39 19.40
N ILE A 519 -17.85 -19.59 18.35
CA ILE A 519 -17.33 -18.22 18.33
C ILE A 519 -18.54 -17.29 18.38
N GLU A 520 -18.60 -16.42 19.37
CA GLU A 520 -19.64 -15.41 19.48
C GLU A 520 -19.06 -14.02 19.20
N VAL A 521 -19.68 -13.32 18.27
CA VAL A 521 -19.39 -11.91 17.98
C VAL A 521 -20.52 -11.07 18.59
N THR A 522 -20.17 -10.17 19.46
CA THR A 522 -21.11 -9.22 20.08
C THR A 522 -20.70 -7.79 19.80
N GLY A 523 -21.66 -6.89 19.87
CA GLY A 523 -21.44 -5.46 19.73
C GLY A 523 -22.72 -4.69 19.94
N ARG A 524 -22.65 -3.37 19.82
CA ARG A 524 -23.80 -2.47 19.97
C ARG A 524 -24.11 -1.77 18.66
N THR A 525 -25.38 -1.83 18.29
CA THR A 525 -25.98 -0.98 17.25
C THR A 525 -26.71 0.18 17.91
N ALA A 526 -27.21 1.13 17.14
CA ALA A 526 -28.07 2.21 17.65
C ALA A 526 -29.37 1.69 18.27
N THR A 527 -29.88 0.55 17.80
CA THR A 527 -31.18 -0.01 18.18
C THR A 527 -31.08 -1.11 19.25
N GLY A 528 -29.84 -1.53 19.60
CA GLY A 528 -29.70 -2.60 20.63
C GLY A 528 -28.36 -3.33 20.55
N THR A 529 -28.35 -4.52 21.13
CA THR A 529 -27.17 -5.40 21.12
C THR A 529 -27.23 -6.32 19.90
N PHE A 530 -26.12 -6.39 19.16
CA PHE A 530 -25.90 -7.40 18.16
C PHE A 530 -25.22 -8.62 18.81
N SER A 531 -25.66 -9.80 18.46
CA SER A 531 -24.97 -11.05 18.78
C SER A 531 -25.12 -12.01 17.61
N LYS A 532 -24.01 -12.61 17.20
CA LYS A 532 -23.96 -13.67 16.20
C LYS A 532 -23.05 -14.78 16.70
N VAL A 533 -23.64 -16.00 16.78
CA VAL A 533 -22.91 -17.20 17.16
C VAL A 533 -22.63 -18.05 15.93
N PHE A 534 -21.42 -18.56 15.86
CA PHE A 534 -20.93 -19.50 14.84
C PHE A 534 -20.64 -20.84 15.55
N ASP A 535 -21.38 -21.87 15.21
CA ASP A 535 -21.03 -23.24 15.61
C ASP A 535 -19.90 -23.76 14.71
N ILE A 536 -18.78 -24.11 15.35
CA ILE A 536 -17.60 -24.61 14.64
C ILE A 536 -17.87 -25.92 13.92
N LYS A 537 -18.78 -26.75 14.45
CA LYS A 537 -19.14 -28.04 13.82
C LYS A 537 -19.81 -27.87 12.47
N GLU A 538 -20.59 -26.80 12.31
CA GLU A 538 -21.30 -26.50 11.06
C GLU A 538 -20.39 -25.87 9.99
N SER A 539 -19.21 -25.38 10.38
CA SER A 539 -18.28 -24.77 9.45
C SER A 539 -17.65 -25.81 8.54
N LEU A 540 -17.59 -25.51 7.25
CA LEU A 540 -17.01 -26.41 6.24
C LEU A 540 -15.51 -26.16 6.11
N ASN A 541 -14.73 -27.25 6.14
CA ASN A 541 -13.35 -27.24 5.68
C ASN A 541 -13.36 -27.40 4.16
N ARG A 542 -12.95 -26.37 3.42
CA ARG A 542 -12.99 -26.34 1.96
C ARG A 542 -11.58 -26.25 1.38
N PRO A 543 -11.35 -26.82 0.18
CA PRO A 543 -10.05 -26.72 -0.49
C PRO A 543 -9.57 -25.26 -0.68
N GLU A 544 -10.50 -24.31 -0.85
CA GLU A 544 -10.20 -22.89 -1.02
C GLU A 544 -9.62 -22.24 0.24
N HIS A 545 -9.77 -22.89 1.42
CA HIS A 545 -9.28 -22.37 2.69
C HIS A 545 -7.80 -22.67 2.97
N THR A 546 -7.09 -23.33 2.06
CA THR A 546 -5.65 -23.68 2.22
C THR A 546 -4.74 -22.45 2.36
N ALA A 547 -5.19 -21.26 1.98
CA ALA A 547 -4.46 -20.02 2.14
C ALA A 547 -4.47 -19.46 3.59
N LEU A 548 -5.35 -19.95 4.48
CA LEU A 548 -5.50 -19.38 5.82
C LEU A 548 -4.21 -19.39 6.65
N PRO A 549 -3.37 -20.46 6.64
CA PRO A 549 -2.09 -20.46 7.34
C PRO A 549 -1.17 -19.31 6.90
N GLN A 550 -1.05 -19.11 5.59
CA GLN A 550 -0.20 -18.08 5.00
C GLN A 550 -0.74 -16.66 5.30
N LEU A 551 -2.05 -16.47 5.21
CA LEU A 551 -2.70 -15.18 5.50
C LEU A 551 -2.60 -14.82 6.99
N TRP A 552 -2.79 -15.79 7.89
CA TRP A 552 -2.55 -15.59 9.31
C TRP A 552 -1.10 -15.18 9.58
N ALA A 553 -0.13 -15.95 9.05
CA ALA A 553 1.27 -15.67 9.25
C ALA A 553 1.68 -14.32 8.62
N ARG A 554 1.13 -13.96 7.44
CA ARG A 554 1.36 -12.66 6.81
C ARG A 554 0.80 -11.51 7.66
N SER A 555 -0.38 -11.69 8.25
CA SER A 555 -0.96 -10.70 9.18
C SER A 555 -0.05 -10.48 10.40
N ARG A 556 0.47 -11.57 10.98
CA ARG A 556 1.43 -11.52 12.09
C ARG A 556 2.74 -10.84 11.69
N ILE A 557 3.31 -11.21 10.53
CA ILE A 557 4.53 -10.59 9.98
C ILE A 557 4.32 -9.10 9.74
N ALA A 558 3.18 -8.69 9.18
CA ALA A 558 2.89 -7.28 8.95
C ALA A 558 2.92 -6.45 10.24
N ARG A 559 2.34 -6.99 11.31
CA ARG A 559 2.37 -6.35 12.64
C ARG A 559 3.78 -6.28 13.22
N LEU A 560 4.62 -7.30 13.00
CA LEU A 560 5.96 -7.37 13.55
C LEU A 560 7.00 -6.56 12.75
N SER A 561 6.88 -6.49 11.42
CA SER A 561 7.94 -5.97 10.56
C SER A 561 7.57 -4.73 9.75
N ASP A 562 6.33 -4.61 9.25
CA ASP A 562 6.02 -3.57 8.26
C ASP A 562 6.04 -2.16 8.85
N PHE A 563 5.83 -2.03 10.19
CA PHE A 563 5.87 -0.77 10.93
C PHE A 563 6.80 -0.80 12.16
N ASN A 564 7.59 -1.86 12.31
CA ASN A 564 8.54 -2.05 13.39
C ASN A 564 9.97 -1.89 12.85
N PHE A 565 10.29 -0.70 12.31
CA PHE A 565 11.60 -0.42 11.71
C PHE A 565 12.72 -0.12 12.73
N SER A 566 12.61 -0.50 13.97
CA SER A 566 13.83 -0.57 14.75
C SER A 566 14.64 -1.76 14.20
N ARG A 567 15.69 -1.44 13.44
CA ARG A 567 16.67 -2.40 12.90
C ARG A 567 17.26 -3.34 13.95
N ASP A 568 16.98 -3.07 15.22
CA ASP A 568 17.62 -3.67 16.38
C ASP A 568 16.70 -4.58 17.21
N ASP A 569 15.43 -4.79 16.81
CA ASP A 569 14.57 -5.76 17.50
C ASP A 569 14.87 -7.19 17.04
N ALA A 570 15.92 -7.76 17.66
CA ALA A 570 16.38 -9.12 17.34
C ALA A 570 15.29 -10.19 17.60
N GLU A 571 14.31 -9.92 18.45
CA GLU A 571 13.22 -10.83 18.74
C GLU A 571 12.20 -10.84 17.59
N ALA A 572 11.78 -9.67 17.13
CA ALA A 572 10.91 -9.55 15.98
C ALA A 572 11.55 -10.13 14.70
N ILE A 573 12.85 -9.90 14.47
CA ILE A 573 13.57 -10.49 13.34
C ILE A 573 13.54 -12.02 13.42
N ARG A 574 13.82 -12.60 14.61
CA ARG A 574 13.77 -14.06 14.79
C ARG A 574 12.36 -14.61 14.56
N GLU A 575 11.33 -13.94 15.10
CA GLU A 575 9.93 -14.37 14.91
C GLU A 575 9.52 -14.28 13.43
N VAL A 576 9.80 -13.19 12.74
CA VAL A 576 9.51 -13.02 11.30
C VAL A 576 10.24 -14.07 10.47
N THR A 577 11.53 -14.33 10.77
CA THR A 577 12.31 -15.38 10.09
C THR A 577 11.70 -16.76 10.33
N SER A 578 11.33 -17.07 11.57
CA SER A 578 10.69 -18.34 11.95
C SER A 578 9.34 -18.50 11.24
N LEU A 579 8.50 -17.47 11.20
CA LEU A 579 7.23 -17.49 10.48
C LEU A 579 7.45 -17.70 8.98
N GLY A 580 8.42 -16.99 8.39
CA GLY A 580 8.77 -17.15 6.97
C GLY A 580 9.17 -18.59 6.64
N LEU A 581 10.03 -19.20 7.45
CA LEU A 581 10.47 -20.58 7.26
C LEU A 581 9.35 -21.60 7.50
N THR A 582 8.54 -21.42 8.55
CA THR A 582 7.47 -22.35 8.93
C THR A 582 6.33 -22.38 7.93
N TYR A 583 5.89 -21.21 7.46
CA TYR A 583 4.75 -21.08 6.54
C TYR A 583 5.16 -20.89 5.08
N SER A 584 6.47 -21.10 4.78
CA SER A 584 7.04 -20.91 3.44
C SER A 584 6.73 -19.53 2.86
N LEU A 585 6.91 -18.47 3.65
CA LEU A 585 6.63 -17.09 3.25
C LEU A 585 7.89 -16.33 2.90
N LEU A 586 7.84 -15.64 1.78
CA LEU A 586 8.82 -14.63 1.43
C LEU A 586 8.67 -13.43 2.38
N THR A 587 9.79 -13.05 3.00
CA THR A 587 9.86 -11.91 3.90
C THR A 587 11.15 -11.12 3.65
N ARG A 588 11.36 -10.02 4.36
CA ARG A 588 12.64 -9.32 4.32
C ARG A 588 13.83 -10.19 4.77
N HIS A 589 13.58 -11.27 5.54
CA HIS A 589 14.59 -12.14 6.14
C HIS A 589 14.61 -13.56 5.57
N THR A 590 13.69 -13.89 4.66
CA THR A 590 13.63 -15.20 4.00
C THR A 590 13.48 -15.03 2.50
N SER A 591 14.07 -15.94 1.72
CA SER A 591 14.09 -15.92 0.27
C SER A 591 13.81 -17.29 -0.31
N PHE A 592 13.18 -17.34 -1.48
CA PHE A 592 13.03 -18.58 -2.24
C PHE A 592 14.25 -18.81 -3.13
N ILE A 593 14.78 -20.01 -3.08
CA ILE A 593 15.88 -20.48 -3.92
C ILE A 593 15.51 -21.77 -4.62
N ALA A 594 15.70 -21.83 -5.93
CA ALA A 594 15.59 -23.04 -6.74
C ALA A 594 16.88 -23.25 -7.50
N VAL A 595 17.44 -24.46 -7.43
CA VAL A 595 18.65 -24.83 -8.14
C VAL A 595 18.40 -26.15 -8.91
N LEU A 596 18.69 -26.14 -10.21
CA LEU A 596 18.75 -27.34 -11.04
C LEU A 596 20.16 -27.92 -10.94
N GLU A 597 20.26 -29.17 -10.54
CA GLU A 597 21.56 -29.81 -10.25
C GLU A 597 22.46 -30.01 -11.48
N GLU A 598 21.90 -29.91 -12.67
CA GLU A 598 22.67 -30.04 -13.92
C GLU A 598 23.54 -28.81 -14.18
N VAL A 599 24.83 -29.03 -14.41
CA VAL A 599 25.77 -27.98 -14.85
C VAL A 599 25.59 -27.79 -16.36
N ARG A 600 25.03 -26.64 -16.74
CA ARG A 600 24.73 -26.32 -18.14
C ARG A 600 25.68 -25.28 -18.73
N ASN A 601 26.30 -24.47 -17.89
CA ASN A 601 27.29 -23.45 -18.23
C ASN A 601 28.61 -23.77 -17.51
N PRO A 602 29.46 -24.71 -18.00
CA PRO A 602 30.66 -25.10 -17.29
C PRO A 602 31.65 -23.95 -17.01
N SER A 603 31.57 -22.87 -17.78
CA SER A 603 32.40 -21.69 -17.54
C SER A 603 31.90 -20.83 -16.36
N GLY A 604 30.65 -20.97 -15.98
CA GLY A 604 29.96 -20.06 -15.03
C GLY A 604 29.87 -18.59 -15.49
N GLN A 605 30.39 -18.29 -16.68
CA GLN A 605 30.42 -16.94 -17.23
C GLN A 605 29.15 -16.64 -18.03
N GLY A 606 28.63 -15.45 -17.89
CA GLY A 606 27.46 -14.97 -18.61
C GLY A 606 27.34 -13.45 -18.49
N ALA A 607 26.59 -12.85 -19.39
CA ALA A 607 26.29 -11.44 -19.30
C ALA A 607 25.18 -11.19 -18.24
N ASP A 608 25.41 -10.30 -17.31
CA ASP A 608 24.35 -9.81 -16.43
C ASP A 608 23.44 -8.87 -17.21
N VAL A 609 22.14 -9.11 -17.21
CA VAL A 609 21.13 -8.36 -17.94
C VAL A 609 20.01 -7.95 -16.99
N ASP A 610 19.82 -6.65 -16.83
CA ASP A 610 18.66 -6.10 -16.16
C ASP A 610 17.49 -5.94 -17.16
N GLN A 611 16.34 -6.50 -16.82
CA GLN A 611 15.15 -6.40 -17.64
C GLN A 611 14.56 -4.99 -17.54
N PRO A 612 14.46 -4.22 -18.66
CA PRO A 612 13.80 -2.93 -18.65
C PRO A 612 12.31 -3.04 -18.31
N LEU A 613 11.84 -2.06 -17.56
CA LEU A 613 10.44 -1.93 -17.21
C LEU A 613 9.71 -1.05 -18.23
N PRO A 614 8.43 -1.30 -18.55
CA PRO A 614 7.64 -0.34 -19.29
C PRO A 614 7.49 0.94 -18.49
N LEU A 615 7.47 2.10 -19.17
CA LEU A 615 7.04 3.33 -18.52
C LEU A 615 5.55 3.20 -18.18
N PRO A 616 5.12 3.69 -17.01
CA PRO A 616 3.70 3.81 -16.70
C PRO A 616 2.99 4.67 -17.74
N ASP A 617 1.76 4.33 -18.07
CA ASP A 617 0.93 5.10 -19.00
C ASP A 617 0.87 6.59 -18.60
N GLY A 618 1.09 7.48 -19.59
CA GLY A 618 1.13 8.92 -19.36
C GLY A 618 2.43 9.48 -18.73
N VAL A 619 3.44 8.65 -18.50
CA VAL A 619 4.75 9.09 -17.98
C VAL A 619 5.72 9.29 -19.14
N SER A 620 6.34 10.49 -19.23
CA SER A 620 7.27 10.83 -20.29
C SER A 620 8.71 10.40 -20.00
N ASP A 621 9.53 10.31 -21.05
CA ASP A 621 10.98 10.05 -20.96
C ASP A 621 11.74 11.02 -20.04
N LEU A 622 11.21 12.22 -19.85
CA LEU A 622 11.75 13.19 -18.90
C LEU A 622 11.72 12.69 -17.46
N ALA A 623 10.75 11.83 -17.14
CA ALA A 623 10.60 11.22 -15.82
C ALA A 623 11.70 10.18 -15.51
N VAL A 624 12.44 9.71 -16.51
CA VAL A 624 13.50 8.70 -16.37
C VAL A 624 14.86 9.21 -16.85
N GLY A 625 14.97 10.51 -17.08
CA GLY A 625 16.25 11.15 -17.43
C GLY A 625 16.67 10.99 -18.89
N TYR A 626 15.81 10.52 -19.78
CA TYR A 626 16.09 10.41 -21.22
C TYR A 626 15.93 11.73 -21.98
N GLY A 627 15.68 12.84 -21.33
CA GLY A 627 15.57 14.15 -21.96
C GLY A 627 16.93 14.72 -22.34
N SER A 628 17.27 14.79 -23.62
CA SER A 628 18.38 15.60 -24.15
C SER A 628 18.06 17.09 -24.20
N GLY A 629 17.19 17.58 -23.35
CA GLY A 629 16.88 18.99 -23.19
C GLY A 629 17.99 19.69 -22.42
N ALA A 630 18.84 20.48 -23.08
CA ALA A 630 19.67 21.44 -22.38
C ALA A 630 18.75 22.26 -21.45
N GLU A 631 19.03 22.23 -20.13
CA GLU A 631 18.26 22.99 -19.15
C GLU A 631 17.98 24.41 -19.67
N PRO A 632 16.77 24.96 -19.45
CA PRO A 632 16.46 26.33 -19.85
C PRO A 632 17.53 27.34 -19.41
N GLY A 633 18.21 27.08 -18.29
CA GLY A 633 19.35 27.82 -17.79
C GLY A 633 20.55 27.82 -18.72
N PHE A 634 20.82 26.71 -19.44
CA PHE A 634 21.94 26.65 -20.39
C PHE A 634 21.70 27.55 -21.61
N TRP A 635 20.48 27.60 -22.12
CA TRP A 635 20.11 28.52 -23.20
C TRP A 635 20.14 29.98 -22.77
N ILE A 636 19.72 30.28 -21.54
CA ILE A 636 19.78 31.62 -20.95
C ILE A 636 21.25 32.07 -20.80
N LEU A 637 22.14 31.18 -20.34
CA LEU A 637 23.57 31.46 -20.25
C LEU A 637 24.21 31.65 -21.63
N LEU A 638 23.85 30.81 -22.60
CA LEU A 638 24.37 30.90 -23.99
C LEU A 638 23.91 32.19 -24.69
N PHE A 639 22.62 32.53 -24.57
CA PHE A 639 22.09 33.79 -25.12
C PHE A 639 22.60 35.01 -24.35
N GLY A 640 22.79 34.91 -23.02
CA GLY A 640 23.41 35.94 -22.20
C GLY A 640 24.87 36.19 -22.59
N ALA A 641 25.66 35.15 -22.80
CA ALA A 641 27.05 35.25 -23.26
C ALA A 641 27.13 35.81 -24.67
N ALA A 642 26.27 35.39 -25.60
CA ALA A 642 26.20 35.93 -26.96
C ALA A 642 25.82 37.42 -26.97
N ALA A 643 24.87 37.84 -26.13
CA ALA A 643 24.48 39.24 -25.97
C ALA A 643 25.65 40.11 -25.41
N LEU A 644 26.38 39.59 -24.43
CA LEU A 644 27.56 40.25 -23.86
C LEU A 644 28.69 40.39 -24.90
N LEU A 645 28.93 39.37 -25.72
CA LEU A 645 29.90 39.42 -26.82
C LEU A 645 29.50 40.44 -27.90
N LEU A 646 28.22 40.53 -28.24
CA LEU A 646 27.70 41.52 -29.17
C LEU A 646 27.83 42.96 -28.63
N ILE A 647 27.59 43.15 -27.32
CA ILE A 647 27.79 44.46 -26.66
C ILE A 647 29.27 44.82 -26.62
N ALA A 648 30.17 43.87 -26.34
CA ALA A 648 31.61 44.08 -26.34
C ALA A 648 32.15 44.41 -27.75
N ALA A 649 31.66 43.72 -28.79
CA ALA A 649 32.01 43.98 -30.19
C ALA A 649 31.53 45.39 -30.62
N ARG A 650 30.32 45.79 -30.25
CA ARG A 650 29.83 47.17 -30.55
C ARG A 650 30.59 48.29 -29.82
N ARG A 651 31.14 48.02 -28.62
CA ARG A 651 32.00 48.99 -27.92
C ARG A 651 33.37 49.15 -28.60
N ARG A 652 33.95 48.09 -29.19
CA ARG A 652 35.23 48.18 -29.95
C ARG A 652 35.11 48.94 -31.25
N VAL A 653 33.94 48.94 -31.89
CA VAL A 653 33.71 49.70 -33.15
C VAL A 653 33.48 51.20 -32.93
N ARG A 654 33.27 51.64 -31.66
CA ARG A 654 33.08 53.07 -31.32
C ARG A 654 34.35 53.75 -30.79
N THR A 655 35.48 53.06 -30.73
CA THR A 655 36.76 53.57 -30.27
C THR A 655 37.86 53.58 -31.39
N CYS A 656 37.48 53.45 -32.67
CA CYS A 656 38.30 53.73 -33.84
C CYS A 656 37.82 55.00 -34.57
#